data_b834b4f335dc15670aff3b11be3f8750
#
_entry.id   b834b4f335dc15670aff3b11be3f8750
#
_cell.length_a   1.000
_cell.length_b   1.000
_cell.length_c   1.000
_cell.angle_alpha   90.00
_cell.angle_beta   90.00
_cell.angle_gamma   90.00
#
_symmetry.space_group_name_H-M   'P 1'
#
loop_
_entity.id
_entity.type
_entity.pdbx_description
1 polymer ?
#
loop_
_entity_poly.entity_id
_entity_poly.type
_entity_poly.pdbx_seq_one_letter_code
_entity_poly.pdbx_strand_id
1 'polypeptide(L)'
;MNTKILDQLEFNKVKDQFTEYLQTEQAQAELRDLVPMTNPERIQNQFTEIQEMAEIFVEHHGFAIGSLRDISEPLRRLELDADLNIQELIAIKKVLQASADLGRFYADLENVELIALKRLFEKIEAFPSLQGSLQSINDGGFIEHFASPELQNIRRQLKSCDDAIRQTLQDILKKSGHMLAESLIASRNGRSVLPVKNTYRNRIAGVVHDISSSGNTVYIEPRAVIQLNEEITQLRADERHEMARILHELSNQLRPQAAAIANNAWILGHMDFIRGKYLYLQDKKAVIPKISDNQTLQLHNVRHPLLVNPVANDLRFDEDLTAIVITGPNTGGKTVMLKTLGLAQLMAQSGLPILADKGSRVAIFQEIFADIGDEQSIEQSLSTFSSHMTHIVEILDAADSNSLVLVDELGAGTDPQEGASLAMAILEHLRLSQIKTMATTHYPELKAYGIETQHVENASMEFDTATLSPTYRFMQGVPGRSNAFEIARRLGLNEIIVKEAENLTDTDSDVNRIIEQLEAQTVETQKRLEHIKDVEQENLKFNRAVKKLYNEFSHEYDKELEKAQKEIQEMVDTALAESDSILKNLHDKSQLKPHEVIDAKGKLKKLYPQVDLSKNKVLRKAKKEKAARAPRVGDDIIVTAYGQRGTLTSQAKNGNWEAQVGLIKMTLKADEFTLVRAQAEAQQPKKKQINVVKKAKKSSGGPRARLDLRGKRYEEAMQELDAFIDQALLNNMSQVDIIHGIGTGVIRDAVTKYLRRHRHVKSFEYAPQSAGGSGCTIATLG
;
A
#
# COMPACT_ATOMS: atom_id res chain seq x y z
N MET A 1 -0.82 28.33 5.60
CA MET A 1 -0.28 27.86 4.31
C MET A 1 -1.01 28.58 3.18
N ASN A 2 -0.28 29.05 2.17
CA ASN A 2 -0.85 29.77 1.03
C ASN A 2 -1.68 28.83 0.16
N THR A 3 -2.94 29.17 -0.13
CA THR A 3 -3.85 28.32 -0.94
C THR A 3 -3.49 28.29 -2.44
N LYS A 4 -2.72 29.26 -2.96
CA LYS A 4 -2.25 29.27 -4.35
C LYS A 4 -1.45 27.99 -4.70
N ILE A 5 -0.71 27.43 -3.73
CA ILE A 5 0.08 26.20 -3.90
C ILE A 5 -0.76 25.00 -4.28
N LEU A 6 -2.02 24.94 -3.83
CA LEU A 6 -2.93 23.82 -4.12
C LEU A 6 -3.26 23.74 -5.62
N ASP A 7 -3.38 24.88 -6.28
CA ASP A 7 -3.66 24.96 -7.72
C ASP A 7 -2.37 24.74 -8.53
N GLN A 8 -1.24 25.34 -8.13
CA GLN A 8 0.06 25.17 -8.79
C GLN A 8 0.52 23.71 -8.83
N LEU A 9 0.29 22.97 -7.74
CA LEU A 9 0.60 21.53 -7.66
C LEU A 9 -0.56 20.63 -8.07
N GLU A 10 -1.68 21.20 -8.52
CA GLU A 10 -2.87 20.43 -8.93
C GLU A 10 -3.47 19.55 -7.82
N PHE A 11 -3.35 19.97 -6.56
CA PHE A 11 -3.81 19.19 -5.41
C PHE A 11 -5.32 18.94 -5.42
N ASN A 12 -6.10 19.84 -6.00
CA ASN A 12 -7.54 19.66 -6.16
C ASN A 12 -7.87 18.43 -7.02
N LYS A 13 -7.06 18.12 -8.07
CA LYS A 13 -7.21 16.88 -8.85
C LYS A 13 -6.91 15.62 -8.02
N VAL A 14 -6.03 15.72 -7.04
CA VAL A 14 -5.79 14.61 -6.09
C VAL A 14 -7.01 14.41 -5.19
N LYS A 15 -7.59 15.51 -4.68
CA LYS A 15 -8.84 15.42 -3.90
C LYS A 15 -9.96 14.77 -4.68
N ASP A 16 -10.11 15.09 -5.96
CA ASP A 16 -11.15 14.50 -6.82
C ASP A 16 -11.06 12.97 -6.88
N GLN A 17 -9.87 12.38 -6.82
CA GLN A 17 -9.70 10.92 -6.78
C GLN A 17 -10.28 10.28 -5.51
N PHE A 18 -10.32 11.00 -4.39
CA PHE A 18 -10.91 10.48 -3.15
C PHE A 18 -12.43 10.48 -3.19
N THR A 19 -13.07 11.30 -4.04
CA THR A 19 -14.52 11.39 -4.14
C THR A 19 -15.18 10.05 -4.47
N GLU A 20 -14.51 9.21 -5.26
CA GLU A 20 -15.01 7.88 -5.65
C GLU A 20 -15.17 6.92 -4.45
N TYR A 21 -14.46 7.15 -3.35
CA TYR A 21 -14.50 6.33 -2.14
C TYR A 21 -15.51 6.83 -1.11
N LEU A 22 -16.10 8.03 -1.32
CA LEU A 22 -17.04 8.67 -0.39
C LEU A 22 -18.48 8.42 -0.78
N GLN A 23 -19.31 8.12 0.22
CA GLN A 23 -20.73 7.80 0.03
C GLN A 23 -21.66 8.93 0.49
N THR A 24 -21.19 9.82 1.37
CA THR A 24 -22.00 10.88 1.95
C THR A 24 -21.62 12.25 1.41
N GLU A 25 -22.62 13.12 1.23
CA GLU A 25 -22.41 14.50 0.81
C GLU A 25 -21.58 15.30 1.85
N GLN A 26 -21.71 14.97 3.14
CA GLN A 26 -20.93 15.57 4.22
C GLN A 26 -19.44 15.25 4.10
N ALA A 27 -19.08 13.98 3.83
CA ALA A 27 -17.68 13.59 3.60
C ALA A 27 -17.09 14.25 2.36
N GLN A 28 -17.89 14.42 1.30
CA GLN A 28 -17.48 15.15 0.10
C GLN A 28 -17.26 16.64 0.39
N ALA A 29 -18.08 17.25 1.26
CA ALA A 29 -17.89 18.62 1.71
C ALA A 29 -16.58 18.76 2.52
N GLU A 30 -16.34 17.85 3.46
CA GLU A 30 -15.10 17.80 4.25
C GLU A 30 -13.86 17.66 3.34
N LEU A 31 -13.93 16.83 2.31
CA LEU A 31 -12.85 16.69 1.32
C LEU A 31 -12.63 17.98 0.52
N ARG A 32 -13.70 18.66 0.09
CA ARG A 32 -13.56 19.95 -0.62
C ARG A 32 -12.87 21.01 0.22
N ASP A 33 -13.24 21.10 1.51
CA ASP A 33 -12.71 22.08 2.45
C ASP A 33 -11.35 21.68 3.05
N LEU A 34 -10.85 20.48 2.69
CA LEU A 34 -9.58 19.97 3.20
C LEU A 34 -8.42 20.86 2.76
N VAL A 35 -7.67 21.33 3.72
CA VAL A 35 -6.44 22.11 3.54
C VAL A 35 -5.29 21.50 4.35
N PRO A 36 -4.04 21.67 3.91
CA PRO A 36 -2.89 21.17 4.64
C PRO A 36 -2.75 21.85 6.02
N MET A 37 -2.43 21.06 7.01
CA MET A 37 -2.24 21.46 8.41
C MET A 37 -0.76 21.61 8.74
N THR A 38 -0.45 22.44 9.72
CA THR A 38 0.91 22.67 10.22
C THR A 38 1.11 22.13 11.65
N ASN A 39 0.05 21.61 12.28
CA ASN A 39 0.12 21.04 13.63
C ASN A 39 0.37 19.52 13.53
N PRO A 40 1.56 19.03 13.97
CA PRO A 40 1.90 17.60 13.90
C PRO A 40 0.93 16.69 14.64
N GLU A 41 0.42 17.11 15.81
CA GLU A 41 -0.49 16.30 16.62
C GLU A 41 -1.83 16.09 15.90
N ARG A 42 -2.35 17.11 15.23
CA ARG A 42 -3.59 16.99 14.45
C ARG A 42 -3.42 16.05 13.26
N ILE A 43 -2.29 16.14 12.56
CA ILE A 43 -1.98 15.24 11.45
C ILE A 43 -1.84 13.81 11.95
N GLN A 44 -1.11 13.61 13.06
CA GLN A 44 -0.92 12.30 13.67
C GLN A 44 -2.25 11.69 14.12
N ASN A 45 -3.17 12.49 14.68
CA ASN A 45 -4.51 12.02 15.05
C ASN A 45 -5.28 11.51 13.82
N GLN A 46 -5.25 12.24 12.69
CA GLN A 46 -5.89 11.77 11.45
C GLN A 46 -5.26 10.48 10.92
N PHE A 47 -3.95 10.31 11.05
CA PHE A 47 -3.29 9.06 10.69
C PHE A 47 -3.70 7.91 11.63
N THR A 48 -3.85 8.19 12.92
CA THR A 48 -4.34 7.21 13.89
C THR A 48 -5.78 6.77 13.56
N GLU A 49 -6.65 7.70 13.17
CA GLU A 49 -8.02 7.37 12.70
C GLU A 49 -8.02 6.41 11.52
N ILE A 50 -7.14 6.61 10.54
CA ILE A 50 -7.01 5.70 9.38
C ILE A 50 -6.46 4.33 9.81
N GLN A 51 -5.51 4.29 10.76
CA GLN A 51 -4.95 3.03 11.27
C GLN A 51 -6.00 2.23 12.04
N GLU A 52 -6.75 2.88 12.94
CA GLU A 52 -7.86 2.24 13.66
C GLU A 52 -8.96 1.77 12.72
N MET A 53 -9.26 2.54 11.65
CA MET A 53 -10.19 2.11 10.60
C MET A 53 -9.67 0.86 9.88
N ALA A 54 -8.37 0.79 9.62
CA ALA A 54 -7.76 -0.40 9.01
C ALA A 54 -7.90 -1.64 9.91
N GLU A 55 -7.75 -1.50 11.22
CA GLU A 55 -7.94 -2.59 12.19
C GLU A 55 -9.40 -3.07 12.20
N ILE A 56 -10.36 -2.15 12.18
CA ILE A 56 -11.79 -2.48 12.06
C ILE A 56 -12.07 -3.30 10.79
N PHE A 57 -11.50 -2.93 9.67
CA PHE A 57 -11.71 -3.66 8.41
C PHE A 57 -11.04 -5.03 8.37
N VAL A 58 -9.91 -5.20 9.05
CA VAL A 58 -9.21 -6.48 9.15
C VAL A 58 -9.97 -7.47 10.03
N GLU A 59 -10.45 -7.03 11.19
CA GLU A 59 -11.10 -7.91 12.19
C GLU A 59 -12.59 -8.10 11.92
N HIS A 60 -13.30 -7.07 11.45
CA HIS A 60 -14.76 -7.06 11.34
C HIS A 60 -15.30 -6.79 9.93
N HIS A 61 -14.44 -6.78 8.89
CA HIS A 61 -14.82 -6.50 7.50
C HIS A 61 -15.45 -5.11 7.27
N GLY A 62 -15.33 -4.20 8.26
CA GLY A 62 -15.83 -2.84 8.19
C GLY A 62 -17.34 -2.70 8.41
N PHE A 63 -17.87 -1.51 8.10
CA PHE A 63 -19.28 -1.16 8.20
C PHE A 63 -19.74 -0.38 6.96
N ALA A 64 -21.05 -0.37 6.73
CA ALA A 64 -21.67 0.39 5.65
C ALA A 64 -22.39 1.62 6.23
N ILE A 65 -22.18 2.80 5.64
CA ILE A 65 -22.90 4.03 6.00
C ILE A 65 -24.06 4.27 5.02
N GLY A 66 -23.86 3.91 3.77
CA GLY A 66 -24.79 4.17 2.69
C GLY A 66 -24.70 5.61 2.15
N SER A 67 -25.45 5.88 1.10
CA SER A 67 -25.51 7.22 0.50
C SER A 67 -26.43 8.13 1.35
N LEU A 68 -25.82 9.08 2.04
CA LEU A 68 -26.53 10.07 2.86
C LEU A 68 -26.41 11.46 2.21
N ARG A 69 -27.56 12.13 2.13
CA ARG A 69 -27.64 13.53 1.68
C ARG A 69 -27.29 14.47 2.82
N ASP A 70 -26.86 15.66 2.49
CA ASP A 70 -26.72 16.74 3.47
C ASP A 70 -28.10 17.14 4.02
N ILE A 71 -28.22 17.17 5.34
CA ILE A 71 -29.42 17.54 6.06
C ILE A 71 -29.27 18.87 6.82
N SER A 72 -28.20 19.61 6.60
CA SER A 72 -27.91 20.87 7.30
C SER A 72 -29.01 21.91 7.07
N GLU A 73 -29.47 22.09 5.82
CA GLU A 73 -30.54 23.04 5.51
C GLU A 73 -31.92 22.58 6.02
N PRO A 74 -32.32 21.29 5.90
CA PRO A 74 -33.51 20.77 6.60
C PRO A 74 -33.50 21.03 8.11
N LEU A 75 -32.39 20.78 8.80
CA LEU A 75 -32.28 21.01 10.24
C LEU A 75 -32.34 22.49 10.60
N ARG A 76 -31.71 23.35 9.81
CA ARG A 76 -31.82 24.82 9.97
C ARG A 76 -33.27 25.30 9.81
N ARG A 77 -34.03 24.74 8.87
CA ARG A 77 -35.45 25.04 8.70
C ARG A 77 -36.28 24.64 9.92
N LEU A 78 -35.97 23.49 10.54
CA LEU A 78 -36.61 23.07 11.79
C LEU A 78 -36.35 24.08 12.93
N GLU A 79 -35.15 24.62 13.03
CA GLU A 79 -34.80 25.65 14.03
C GLU A 79 -35.57 26.95 13.81
N LEU A 80 -35.97 27.24 12.57
CA LEU A 80 -36.78 28.41 12.20
C LEU A 80 -38.29 28.12 12.23
N ASP A 81 -38.73 27.06 12.92
CA ASP A 81 -40.11 26.62 13.02
C ASP A 81 -40.80 26.26 11.70
N ALA A 82 -40.05 25.99 10.64
CA ALA A 82 -40.60 25.53 9.35
C ALA A 82 -40.80 24.02 9.37
N ASP A 83 -41.80 23.56 8.62
CA ASP A 83 -42.08 22.14 8.43
C ASP A 83 -41.21 21.56 7.31
N LEU A 84 -40.86 20.30 7.45
CA LEU A 84 -40.12 19.56 6.47
C LEU A 84 -40.99 18.87 5.46
N ASN A 85 -40.50 18.80 4.22
CA ASN A 85 -41.14 17.99 3.20
C ASN A 85 -40.79 16.51 3.29
N ILE A 86 -41.45 15.66 2.54
CA ILE A 86 -41.26 14.21 2.57
C ILE A 86 -39.82 13.81 2.25
N GLN A 87 -39.17 14.46 1.28
CA GLN A 87 -37.77 14.12 0.89
C GLN A 87 -36.76 14.47 1.97
N GLU A 88 -36.97 15.60 2.66
CA GLU A 88 -36.16 16.01 3.80
C GLU A 88 -36.31 15.05 4.98
N LEU A 89 -37.54 14.60 5.27
CA LEU A 89 -37.80 13.60 6.30
C LEU A 89 -37.17 12.24 5.97
N ILE A 90 -37.19 11.82 4.71
CA ILE A 90 -36.47 10.60 4.26
C ILE A 90 -34.98 10.74 4.44
N ALA A 91 -34.40 11.89 4.13
CA ALA A 91 -32.96 12.12 4.36
C ALA A 91 -32.60 11.99 5.84
N ILE A 92 -33.39 12.62 6.72
CA ILE A 92 -33.20 12.51 8.19
C ILE A 92 -33.42 11.06 8.65
N LYS A 93 -34.47 10.37 8.19
CA LYS A 93 -34.72 8.94 8.49
C LYS A 93 -33.50 8.08 8.17
N LYS A 94 -32.86 8.29 7.02
CA LYS A 94 -31.66 7.56 6.62
C LYS A 94 -30.47 7.83 7.57
N VAL A 95 -30.28 9.09 7.97
CA VAL A 95 -29.25 9.46 8.94
C VAL A 95 -29.49 8.77 10.29
N LEU A 96 -30.72 8.80 10.79
CA LEU A 96 -31.07 8.13 12.05
C LEU A 96 -30.86 6.61 11.97
N GLN A 97 -31.22 6.00 10.84
CA GLN A 97 -31.00 4.57 10.62
C GLN A 97 -29.51 4.24 10.60
N ALA A 98 -28.70 4.98 9.83
CA ALA A 98 -27.26 4.78 9.75
C ALA A 98 -26.57 5.00 11.12
N SER A 99 -27.06 5.98 11.91
CA SER A 99 -26.55 6.20 13.28
C SER A 99 -26.82 5.00 14.18
N ALA A 100 -28.03 4.43 14.12
CA ALA A 100 -28.38 3.24 14.90
C ALA A 100 -27.61 2.01 14.46
N ASP A 101 -27.38 1.84 13.16
CA ASP A 101 -26.59 0.74 12.61
C ASP A 101 -25.13 0.84 13.05
N LEU A 102 -24.56 2.05 12.98
CA LEU A 102 -23.19 2.30 13.43
C LEU A 102 -23.02 2.12 14.95
N GLY A 103 -24.03 2.55 15.73
CA GLY A 103 -24.03 2.34 17.18
C GLY A 103 -24.11 0.86 17.57
N ARG A 104 -24.91 0.04 16.84
CA ARG A 104 -24.95 -1.41 17.03
C ARG A 104 -23.62 -2.05 16.64
N PHE A 105 -23.06 -1.66 15.51
CA PHE A 105 -21.76 -2.14 15.08
C PHE A 105 -20.68 -1.88 16.15
N TYR A 106 -20.67 -0.68 16.75
CA TYR A 106 -19.73 -0.36 17.82
C TYR A 106 -19.95 -1.21 19.09
N ALA A 107 -21.20 -1.50 19.45
CA ALA A 107 -21.51 -2.34 20.60
C ALA A 107 -21.06 -3.80 20.42
N ASP A 108 -21.03 -4.29 19.18
CA ASP A 108 -20.61 -5.64 18.79
C ASP A 108 -19.09 -5.73 18.50
N LEU A 109 -18.35 -4.60 18.61
CA LEU A 109 -16.93 -4.55 18.28
C LEU A 109 -16.10 -5.16 19.40
N GLU A 110 -15.46 -6.29 19.14
CA GLU A 110 -14.56 -6.97 20.07
C GLU A 110 -13.12 -6.97 19.55
N ASN A 111 -12.14 -7.05 20.45
CA ASN A 111 -10.70 -7.22 20.14
C ASN A 111 -10.03 -6.08 19.34
N VAL A 112 -10.60 -4.88 19.30
CA VAL A 112 -10.00 -3.69 18.69
C VAL A 112 -9.84 -2.60 19.75
N GLU A 113 -8.61 -2.11 19.91
CA GLU A 113 -8.34 -0.98 20.81
C GLU A 113 -8.45 0.33 20.03
N LEU A 114 -9.53 1.08 20.26
CA LEU A 114 -9.78 2.37 19.63
C LEU A 114 -9.47 3.51 20.61
N ILE A 115 -8.75 4.52 20.16
CA ILE A 115 -8.43 5.75 20.90
C ILE A 115 -9.08 6.96 20.24
N ALA A 116 -8.83 7.14 18.95
CA ALA A 116 -9.33 8.26 18.16
C ALA A 116 -10.80 8.06 17.75
N LEU A 117 -11.14 6.93 17.15
CA LEU A 117 -12.48 6.63 16.67
C LEU A 117 -13.46 6.37 17.82
N LYS A 118 -13.00 5.88 18.97
CA LYS A 118 -13.82 5.68 20.16
C LYS A 118 -14.63 6.92 20.52
N ARG A 119 -14.00 8.09 20.49
CA ARG A 119 -14.64 9.38 20.83
C ARG A 119 -15.78 9.74 19.87
N LEU A 120 -15.69 9.30 18.61
CA LEU A 120 -16.75 9.50 17.62
C LEU A 120 -17.91 8.54 17.86
N PHE A 121 -17.64 7.27 18.07
CA PHE A 121 -18.65 6.26 18.37
C PHE A 121 -19.46 6.58 19.63
N GLU A 122 -18.81 6.98 20.71
CA GLU A 122 -19.44 7.30 21.99
C GLU A 122 -20.33 8.55 21.94
N LYS A 123 -20.18 9.43 20.95
CA LYS A 123 -21.00 10.63 20.76
C LYS A 123 -22.22 10.41 19.88
N ILE A 124 -22.41 9.21 19.33
CA ILE A 124 -23.58 8.88 18.52
C ILE A 124 -24.78 8.68 19.46
N GLU A 125 -25.84 9.43 19.23
CA GLU A 125 -27.10 9.31 19.96
C GLU A 125 -28.10 8.44 19.19
N ALA A 126 -28.82 7.59 19.91
CA ALA A 126 -29.86 6.75 19.33
C ALA A 126 -31.25 7.39 19.54
N PHE A 127 -32.09 7.38 18.51
CA PHE A 127 -33.43 7.97 18.52
C PHE A 127 -34.50 6.94 18.13
N PRO A 128 -34.74 5.88 18.93
CA PRO A 128 -35.65 4.80 18.56
C PRO A 128 -37.11 5.27 18.40
N SER A 129 -37.56 6.24 19.20
CA SER A 129 -38.92 6.78 19.06
C SER A 129 -39.12 7.56 17.74
N LEU A 130 -38.13 8.39 17.35
CA LEU A 130 -38.17 9.12 16.07
C LEU A 130 -38.08 8.17 14.87
N GLN A 131 -37.27 7.15 14.98
CA GLN A 131 -37.19 6.10 13.93
C GLN A 131 -38.56 5.41 13.77
N GLY A 132 -39.23 5.10 14.86
CA GLY A 132 -40.59 4.54 14.85
C GLY A 132 -41.59 5.47 14.16
N SER A 133 -41.60 6.75 14.51
CA SER A 133 -42.51 7.75 13.91
C SER A 133 -42.25 7.93 12.42
N LEU A 134 -40.98 7.95 11.99
CA LEU A 134 -40.58 8.12 10.58
C LEU A 134 -40.83 6.87 9.71
N GLN A 135 -41.22 5.72 10.31
CA GLN A 135 -41.71 4.56 9.51
C GLN A 135 -43.01 4.86 8.76
N SER A 136 -43.76 5.88 9.22
CA SER A 136 -44.93 6.38 8.51
C SER A 136 -44.63 6.94 7.11
N ILE A 137 -43.35 7.16 6.79
CA ILE A 137 -42.93 7.58 5.45
C ILE A 137 -42.05 6.47 4.85
N ASN A 138 -42.41 5.95 3.68
CA ASN A 138 -41.61 4.98 2.97
C ASN A 138 -40.51 5.65 2.12
N ASP A 139 -39.52 4.86 1.68
CA ASP A 139 -38.39 5.35 0.92
C ASP A 139 -38.76 5.79 -0.53
N GLY A 140 -39.95 5.41 -0.98
CA GLY A 140 -40.53 5.85 -2.28
C GLY A 140 -41.14 7.25 -2.23
N GLY A 141 -41.16 7.90 -1.08
CA GLY A 141 -41.69 9.25 -0.93
C GLY A 141 -43.22 9.31 -0.72
N PHE A 142 -43.79 8.24 -0.16
CA PHE A 142 -45.22 8.20 0.16
C PHE A 142 -45.41 8.09 1.69
N ILE A 143 -46.42 8.79 2.19
CA ILE A 143 -46.90 8.63 3.57
C ILE A 143 -47.77 7.36 3.58
N GLU A 144 -47.43 6.44 4.46
CA GLU A 144 -48.12 5.17 4.61
C GLU A 144 -49.53 5.37 5.15
N HIS A 145 -50.46 4.49 4.80
CA HIS A 145 -51.84 4.59 5.20
C HIS A 145 -52.04 4.43 6.74
N PHE A 146 -51.13 3.77 7.39
CA PHE A 146 -51.14 3.62 8.88
C PHE A 146 -50.57 4.82 9.64
N ALA A 147 -50.08 5.86 8.93
CA ALA A 147 -49.52 7.05 9.54
C ALA A 147 -50.46 7.78 10.47
N SER A 148 -51.76 7.76 10.14
CA SER A 148 -52.84 8.16 11.04
C SER A 148 -54.15 7.39 10.77
N PRO A 149 -55.02 7.22 11.78
CA PRO A 149 -56.34 6.61 11.58
C PRO A 149 -57.19 7.40 10.58
N GLU A 150 -57.05 8.73 10.59
CA GLU A 150 -57.78 9.62 9.68
C GLU A 150 -57.34 9.43 8.24
N LEU A 151 -56.05 9.41 7.94
CA LEU A 151 -55.53 9.14 6.60
C LEU A 151 -55.97 7.78 6.08
N GLN A 152 -55.95 6.76 6.97
CA GLN A 152 -56.44 5.43 6.60
C GLN A 152 -57.91 5.42 6.23
N ASN A 153 -58.73 6.17 6.98
CA ASN A 153 -60.15 6.31 6.72
C ASN A 153 -60.42 7.04 5.37
N ILE A 154 -59.79 8.18 5.17
CA ILE A 154 -59.86 8.96 3.94
C ILE A 154 -59.52 8.12 2.70
N ARG A 155 -58.40 7.42 2.73
CA ARG A 155 -57.93 6.55 1.63
C ARG A 155 -58.88 5.38 1.38
N ARG A 156 -59.45 4.80 2.44
CA ARG A 156 -60.48 3.76 2.31
C ARG A 156 -61.75 4.30 1.64
N GLN A 157 -62.22 5.52 2.02
CA GLN A 157 -63.35 6.17 1.41
C GLN A 157 -63.09 6.52 -0.05
N LEU A 158 -61.88 7.07 -0.39
CA LEU A 158 -61.47 7.31 -1.77
C LEU A 158 -61.58 6.05 -2.63
N LYS A 159 -61.04 4.94 -2.12
CA LYS A 159 -61.11 3.65 -2.81
C LYS A 159 -62.56 3.19 -2.99
N SER A 160 -63.39 3.32 -1.98
CA SER A 160 -64.82 2.96 -2.03
C SER A 160 -65.55 3.79 -3.10
N CYS A 161 -65.32 5.09 -3.16
CA CYS A 161 -65.90 5.98 -4.15
C CYS A 161 -65.42 5.66 -5.57
N ASP A 162 -64.11 5.39 -5.75
CA ASP A 162 -63.56 4.98 -7.06
C ASP A 162 -64.17 3.65 -7.54
N ASP A 163 -64.30 2.66 -6.63
CA ASP A 163 -64.93 1.38 -6.95
C ASP A 163 -66.43 1.54 -7.32
N ALA A 164 -67.16 2.40 -6.57
CA ALA A 164 -68.58 2.72 -6.85
C ALA A 164 -68.74 3.44 -8.18
N ILE A 165 -67.90 4.42 -8.54
CA ILE A 165 -67.87 5.07 -9.83
C ILE A 165 -67.62 4.06 -10.94
N ARG A 166 -66.60 3.21 -10.78
CA ARG A 166 -66.28 2.16 -11.78
C ARG A 166 -67.47 1.25 -12.04
N GLN A 167 -68.09 0.78 -11.00
CA GLN A 167 -69.22 -0.12 -11.10
C GLN A 167 -70.44 0.58 -11.80
N THR A 168 -70.77 1.81 -11.39
CA THR A 168 -71.82 2.60 -11.97
C THR A 168 -71.62 2.89 -13.47
N LEU A 169 -70.33 3.29 -13.80
CA LEU A 169 -70.03 3.54 -15.23
C LEU A 169 -69.99 2.26 -16.03
N GLN A 170 -69.52 1.12 -15.50
CA GLN A 170 -69.63 -0.17 -16.20
C GLN A 170 -71.06 -0.61 -16.45
N ASP A 171 -71.99 -0.36 -15.53
CA ASP A 171 -73.38 -0.67 -15.69
C ASP A 171 -74.01 0.22 -16.78
N ILE A 172 -73.62 1.50 -16.86
CA ILE A 172 -74.07 2.41 -17.97
C ILE A 172 -73.46 1.95 -19.30
N LEU A 173 -72.17 1.53 -19.31
CA LEU A 173 -71.51 0.96 -20.51
C LEU A 173 -72.30 -0.25 -21.07
N LYS A 174 -72.68 -1.17 -20.18
CA LYS A 174 -73.45 -2.39 -20.54
C LYS A 174 -74.83 -2.03 -21.09
N LYS A 175 -75.55 -1.07 -20.50
CA LYS A 175 -76.91 -0.68 -20.85
C LYS A 175 -76.98 0.23 -22.08
N SER A 176 -76.01 1.09 -22.27
CA SER A 176 -75.98 2.16 -23.24
C SER A 176 -74.82 2.10 -24.25
N GLY A 177 -74.22 0.94 -24.47
CA GLY A 177 -73.02 0.78 -25.32
C GLY A 177 -73.14 1.25 -26.74
N HIS A 178 -74.36 1.18 -27.32
CA HIS A 178 -74.66 1.67 -28.70
C HIS A 178 -74.57 3.20 -28.82
N MET A 179 -74.75 3.95 -27.73
CA MET A 179 -74.66 5.41 -27.65
C MET A 179 -73.23 5.92 -27.49
N LEU A 180 -72.28 5.03 -27.12
CA LEU A 180 -70.93 5.40 -26.87
C LEU A 180 -70.06 5.36 -28.12
N ALA A 181 -69.06 6.25 -28.21
CA ALA A 181 -68.06 6.25 -29.28
C ALA A 181 -67.07 5.10 -29.08
N GLU A 182 -66.72 4.84 -27.83
CA GLU A 182 -65.85 3.77 -27.40
C GLU A 182 -66.38 3.16 -26.10
N SER A 183 -66.22 1.82 -25.93
CA SER A 183 -66.69 1.09 -24.74
C SER A 183 -65.66 1.12 -23.63
N LEU A 184 -65.22 2.33 -23.24
CA LEU A 184 -64.23 2.54 -22.15
C LEU A 184 -64.64 3.72 -21.27
N ILE A 185 -64.09 3.73 -20.05
CA ILE A 185 -64.17 4.85 -19.12
C ILE A 185 -62.99 5.76 -19.40
N ALA A 186 -63.22 7.01 -19.75
CA ALA A 186 -62.17 8.01 -19.95
C ALA A 186 -62.02 8.91 -18.72
N SER A 187 -60.89 9.58 -18.59
CA SER A 187 -60.67 10.63 -17.60
C SER A 187 -60.54 11.98 -18.30
N ARG A 188 -61.27 13.00 -17.80
CA ARG A 188 -61.13 14.38 -18.22
C ARG A 188 -61.22 15.29 -17.00
N ASN A 189 -60.27 16.22 -16.89
CA ASN A 189 -60.15 17.14 -15.74
C ASN A 189 -60.19 16.43 -14.38
N GLY A 190 -59.59 15.23 -14.29
CA GLY A 190 -59.56 14.42 -13.07
C GLY A 190 -60.88 13.71 -12.73
N ARG A 191 -61.87 13.77 -13.62
CA ARG A 191 -63.18 13.10 -13.44
C ARG A 191 -63.33 11.94 -14.38
N SER A 192 -64.02 10.89 -13.94
CA SER A 192 -64.37 9.73 -14.75
C SER A 192 -65.58 10.05 -15.64
N VAL A 193 -65.42 9.95 -16.96
CA VAL A 193 -66.37 10.33 -17.95
C VAL A 193 -66.59 9.22 -18.99
N LEU A 194 -67.72 9.25 -19.68
CA LEU A 194 -68.03 8.35 -20.77
C LEU A 194 -67.90 9.06 -22.14
N PRO A 195 -67.23 8.48 -23.14
CA PRO A 195 -67.13 9.00 -24.50
C PRO A 195 -68.44 8.71 -25.26
N VAL A 196 -69.34 9.67 -25.31
CA VAL A 196 -70.69 9.56 -25.96
C VAL A 196 -70.64 10.12 -27.38
N LYS A 197 -71.20 9.43 -28.34
CA LYS A 197 -71.42 9.98 -29.70
C LYS A 197 -72.27 11.25 -29.63
N ASN A 198 -71.80 12.31 -30.25
CA ASN A 198 -72.48 13.62 -30.20
C ASN A 198 -74.00 13.55 -30.55
N THR A 199 -74.39 12.62 -31.41
CA THR A 199 -75.80 12.35 -31.76
C THR A 199 -76.67 11.91 -30.56
N TYR A 200 -76.03 11.33 -29.52
CA TYR A 200 -76.71 10.84 -28.29
C TYR A 200 -76.41 11.70 -27.06
N ARG A 201 -75.88 12.91 -27.28
CA ARG A 201 -75.50 13.83 -26.18
C ARG A 201 -76.58 14.02 -25.15
N ASN A 202 -77.84 14.22 -25.61
CA ASN A 202 -79.01 14.50 -24.77
C ASN A 202 -79.71 13.24 -24.20
N ARG A 203 -79.21 12.03 -24.52
CA ARG A 203 -79.77 10.76 -24.06
C ARG A 203 -79.12 10.26 -22.78
N ILE A 204 -77.92 10.67 -22.52
CA ILE A 204 -77.21 10.38 -21.26
C ILE A 204 -77.26 11.66 -20.43
N ALA A 205 -77.99 11.62 -19.32
CA ALA A 205 -78.13 12.77 -18.40
C ALA A 205 -76.78 12.93 -17.63
N GLY A 206 -76.15 14.11 -17.77
CA GLY A 206 -74.86 14.39 -17.12
C GLY A 206 -74.30 15.75 -17.56
N VAL A 207 -73.10 16.02 -17.10
CA VAL A 207 -72.30 17.23 -17.38
C VAL A 207 -71.26 16.93 -18.47
N VAL A 208 -71.20 17.79 -19.48
CA VAL A 208 -70.15 17.72 -20.53
C VAL A 208 -68.86 18.34 -20.00
N HIS A 209 -67.80 17.59 -20.00
CA HIS A 209 -66.48 18.05 -19.56
C HIS A 209 -65.57 18.38 -20.74
N ASP A 210 -65.73 17.72 -21.86
CA ASP A 210 -64.86 17.92 -23.02
C ASP A 210 -65.55 17.46 -24.30
N ILE A 211 -65.09 17.93 -25.46
CA ILE A 211 -65.58 17.51 -26.80
C ILE A 211 -64.30 17.16 -27.60
N SER A 212 -64.36 16.04 -28.33
CA SER A 212 -63.26 15.65 -29.21
C SER A 212 -62.97 16.69 -30.26
N SER A 213 -61.72 16.78 -30.75
CA SER A 213 -61.31 17.73 -31.79
C SER A 213 -62.14 17.61 -33.11
N SER A 214 -62.66 16.43 -33.39
CA SER A 214 -63.60 16.20 -34.55
C SER A 214 -65.06 16.56 -34.29
N GLY A 215 -65.40 16.94 -33.06
CA GLY A 215 -66.76 17.23 -32.63
C GLY A 215 -67.67 16.00 -32.54
N ASN A 216 -67.24 14.81 -32.88
CA ASN A 216 -68.04 13.59 -32.97
C ASN A 216 -68.28 12.89 -31.64
N THR A 217 -67.45 13.13 -30.65
CA THR A 217 -67.46 12.50 -29.30
C THR A 217 -67.56 13.59 -28.23
N VAL A 218 -68.49 13.42 -27.33
CA VAL A 218 -68.70 14.29 -26.16
C VAL A 218 -68.32 13.48 -24.89
N TYR A 219 -67.47 14.01 -24.06
CA TYR A 219 -67.13 13.37 -22.81
C TYR A 219 -68.07 13.82 -21.69
N ILE A 220 -69.00 12.93 -21.33
CA ILE A 220 -70.04 13.21 -20.36
C ILE A 220 -69.75 12.53 -19.04
N GLU A 221 -69.84 13.29 -17.95
CA GLU A 221 -69.93 12.79 -16.58
C GLU A 221 -71.45 12.49 -16.33
N PRO A 222 -71.81 11.21 -16.18
CA PRO A 222 -73.18 10.86 -15.91
C PRO A 222 -73.64 11.40 -14.56
N ARG A 223 -74.89 11.84 -14.49
CA ARG A 223 -75.51 12.38 -13.25
C ARG A 223 -75.34 11.44 -12.05
N ALA A 224 -75.36 10.12 -12.31
CA ALA A 224 -75.25 9.08 -11.30
C ALA A 224 -73.84 9.07 -10.57
N VAL A 225 -72.79 9.67 -11.18
CA VAL A 225 -71.44 9.69 -10.58
C VAL A 225 -70.96 11.09 -10.19
N ILE A 226 -71.78 12.15 -10.46
CA ILE A 226 -71.41 13.54 -10.12
C ILE A 226 -71.13 13.69 -8.65
N GLN A 227 -72.03 13.22 -7.78
CA GLN A 227 -71.82 13.30 -6.32
C GLN A 227 -70.58 12.54 -5.84
N LEU A 228 -70.35 11.35 -6.39
CA LEU A 228 -69.13 10.56 -6.05
C LEU A 228 -67.86 11.28 -6.47
N ASN A 229 -67.83 11.91 -7.63
CA ASN A 229 -66.67 12.69 -8.09
C ASN A 229 -66.46 13.97 -7.25
N GLU A 230 -67.56 14.60 -6.77
CA GLU A 230 -67.45 15.73 -5.83
C GLU A 230 -66.90 15.26 -4.49
N GLU A 231 -67.35 14.12 -3.96
CA GLU A 231 -66.87 13.49 -2.77
C GLU A 231 -65.37 13.12 -2.86
N ILE A 232 -64.95 12.53 -3.99
CA ILE A 232 -63.52 12.28 -4.26
C ILE A 232 -62.71 13.58 -4.24
N THR A 233 -63.25 14.67 -4.83
CA THR A 233 -62.53 15.96 -4.83
C THR A 233 -62.36 16.50 -3.41
N GLN A 234 -63.38 16.38 -2.58
CA GLN A 234 -63.29 16.74 -1.16
C GLN A 234 -62.33 15.85 -0.39
N LEU A 235 -62.45 14.53 -0.52
CA LEU A 235 -61.58 13.57 0.13
C LEU A 235 -60.09 13.74 -0.25
N ARG A 236 -59.81 14.11 -1.50
CA ARG A 236 -58.42 14.46 -1.91
C ARG A 236 -57.92 15.76 -1.30
N ALA A 237 -58.80 16.72 -1.03
CA ALA A 237 -58.44 17.92 -0.28
C ALA A 237 -58.16 17.58 1.16
N ASP A 238 -59.00 16.74 1.79
CA ASP A 238 -58.85 16.27 3.16
C ASP A 238 -57.57 15.42 3.31
N GLU A 239 -57.29 14.56 2.32
CA GLU A 239 -56.03 13.78 2.29
C GLU A 239 -54.79 14.70 2.29
N ARG A 240 -54.80 15.75 1.47
CA ARG A 240 -53.68 16.72 1.45
C ARG A 240 -53.52 17.47 2.78
N HIS A 241 -54.65 17.84 3.35
CA HIS A 241 -54.66 18.53 4.68
C HIS A 241 -54.12 17.61 5.77
N GLU A 242 -54.56 16.36 5.82
CA GLU A 242 -54.10 15.37 6.79
C GLU A 242 -52.64 15.00 6.57
N MET A 243 -52.15 14.88 5.33
CA MET A 243 -50.75 14.70 5.02
C MET A 243 -49.90 15.88 5.54
N ALA A 244 -50.37 17.12 5.32
CA ALA A 244 -49.68 18.31 5.85
C ALA A 244 -49.62 18.29 7.38
N ARG A 245 -50.71 17.89 8.05
CA ARG A 245 -50.75 17.73 9.52
C ARG A 245 -49.76 16.70 10.00
N ILE A 246 -49.67 15.55 9.34
CA ILE A 246 -48.67 14.50 9.67
C ILE A 246 -47.25 15.00 9.51
N LEU A 247 -46.93 15.71 8.44
CA LEU A 247 -45.61 16.29 8.20
C LEU A 247 -45.24 17.32 9.29
N HIS A 248 -46.23 18.17 9.68
CA HIS A 248 -46.06 19.12 10.77
C HIS A 248 -45.78 18.42 12.08
N GLU A 249 -46.51 17.36 12.42
CA GLU A 249 -46.33 16.60 13.65
C GLU A 249 -44.94 15.91 13.68
N LEU A 250 -44.51 15.31 12.60
CA LEU A 250 -43.16 14.72 12.47
C LEU A 250 -42.07 15.78 12.61
N SER A 251 -42.26 16.95 11.99
CA SER A 251 -41.31 18.07 12.09
C SER A 251 -41.19 18.56 13.54
N ASN A 252 -42.33 18.66 14.24
CA ASN A 252 -42.35 19.03 15.67
C ASN A 252 -41.64 18.01 16.57
N GLN A 253 -41.73 16.72 16.27
CA GLN A 253 -41.02 15.68 17.03
C GLN A 253 -39.48 15.74 16.78
N LEU A 254 -39.05 16.10 15.62
CA LEU A 254 -37.61 16.23 15.26
C LEU A 254 -36.98 17.50 15.80
N ARG A 255 -37.73 18.60 15.90
CA ARG A 255 -37.25 19.94 16.27
C ARG A 255 -36.41 19.97 17.55
N PRO A 256 -36.83 19.36 18.68
CA PRO A 256 -36.04 19.36 19.90
C PRO A 256 -34.71 18.61 19.80
N GLN A 257 -34.58 17.73 18.83
CA GLN A 257 -33.39 16.86 18.64
C GLN A 257 -32.54 17.29 17.45
N ALA A 258 -32.85 18.42 16.79
CA ALA A 258 -32.16 18.88 15.57
C ALA A 258 -30.65 18.97 15.75
N ALA A 259 -30.15 19.53 16.84
CA ALA A 259 -28.72 19.65 17.11
C ALA A 259 -28.03 18.28 17.30
N ALA A 260 -28.68 17.34 18.00
CA ALA A 260 -28.11 15.99 18.19
C ALA A 260 -28.15 15.18 16.87
N ILE A 261 -29.19 15.35 16.06
CA ILE A 261 -29.26 14.76 14.71
C ILE A 261 -28.17 15.35 13.79
N ALA A 262 -27.90 16.66 13.88
CA ALA A 262 -26.81 17.30 13.15
C ALA A 262 -25.42 16.73 13.56
N ASN A 263 -25.22 16.53 14.88
CA ASN A 263 -24.00 15.90 15.37
C ASN A 263 -23.83 14.47 14.82
N ASN A 264 -24.90 13.67 14.82
CA ASN A 264 -24.86 12.33 14.22
C ASN A 264 -24.55 12.36 12.73
N ALA A 265 -25.16 13.27 11.98
CA ALA A 265 -24.90 13.44 10.54
C ALA A 265 -23.44 13.80 10.29
N TRP A 266 -22.87 14.70 11.09
CA TRP A 266 -21.46 15.07 11.01
C TRP A 266 -20.55 13.87 11.32
N ILE A 267 -20.82 13.12 12.40
CA ILE A 267 -20.04 11.93 12.76
C ILE A 267 -20.08 10.88 11.64
N LEU A 268 -21.25 10.60 11.08
CA LEU A 268 -21.40 9.66 9.96
C LEU A 268 -20.61 10.13 8.73
N GLY A 269 -20.67 11.42 8.40
CA GLY A 269 -19.89 12.00 7.31
C GLY A 269 -18.39 11.88 7.55
N HIS A 270 -17.92 12.23 8.74
CA HIS A 270 -16.51 12.14 9.11
C HIS A 270 -16.02 10.68 9.12
N MET A 271 -16.81 9.74 9.64
CA MET A 271 -16.50 8.31 9.58
C MET A 271 -16.42 7.78 8.14
N ASP A 272 -17.29 8.27 7.24
CA ASP A 272 -17.21 7.96 5.81
C ASP A 272 -15.94 8.55 5.18
N PHE A 273 -15.54 9.75 5.57
CA PHE A 273 -14.31 10.37 5.11
C PHE A 273 -13.07 9.57 5.54
N ILE A 274 -12.99 9.12 6.81
CA ILE A 274 -11.90 8.26 7.29
C ILE A 274 -11.93 6.92 6.56
N ARG A 275 -13.11 6.32 6.36
CA ARG A 275 -13.29 5.10 5.58
C ARG A 275 -12.81 5.27 4.14
N GLY A 276 -13.13 6.40 3.51
CA GLY A 276 -12.67 6.73 2.16
C GLY A 276 -11.16 6.82 2.05
N LYS A 277 -10.48 7.45 3.04
CA LYS A 277 -9.01 7.49 3.13
C LYS A 277 -8.42 6.08 3.23
N TYR A 278 -9.01 5.21 4.06
CA TYR A 278 -8.59 3.81 4.18
C TYR A 278 -8.77 3.03 2.86
N LEU A 279 -9.91 3.18 2.19
CA LEU A 279 -10.17 2.50 0.92
C LEU A 279 -9.18 2.94 -0.17
N TYR A 280 -8.88 4.24 -0.26
CA TYR A 280 -7.83 4.77 -1.13
C TYR A 280 -6.46 4.16 -0.80
N LEU A 281 -6.11 4.07 0.50
CA LEU A 281 -4.87 3.46 0.95
C LEU A 281 -4.74 2.02 0.44
N GLN A 282 -5.81 1.23 0.48
CA GLN A 282 -5.82 -0.16 0.03
C GLN A 282 -5.75 -0.27 -1.51
N ASP A 283 -6.61 0.48 -2.22
CA ASP A 283 -6.72 0.42 -3.68
C ASP A 283 -5.43 0.90 -4.37
N LYS A 284 -4.92 2.05 -3.96
CA LYS A 284 -3.70 2.65 -4.55
C LYS A 284 -2.40 2.11 -3.96
N LYS A 285 -2.47 1.17 -2.99
CA LYS A 285 -1.30 0.70 -2.22
C LYS A 285 -0.51 1.87 -1.65
N ALA A 286 -1.23 2.84 -1.09
CA ALA A 286 -0.67 3.99 -0.41
C ALA A 286 -0.20 3.61 1.00
N VAL A 287 0.49 4.49 1.67
CA VAL A 287 0.97 4.29 3.05
C VAL A 287 0.69 5.53 3.89
N ILE A 288 0.60 5.32 5.19
CA ILE A 288 0.63 6.39 6.17
C ILE A 288 2.10 6.67 6.47
N PRO A 289 2.63 7.86 6.14
CA PRO A 289 4.02 8.21 6.44
C PRO A 289 4.21 8.47 7.93
N LYS A 290 5.45 8.33 8.40
CA LYS A 290 5.82 8.78 9.74
C LYS A 290 6.14 10.28 9.72
N ILE A 291 5.67 11.01 10.70
CA ILE A 291 6.06 12.42 10.88
C ILE A 291 7.47 12.45 11.47
N SER A 292 8.32 13.29 10.92
CA SER A 292 9.69 13.50 11.39
C SER A 292 9.75 14.69 12.35
N ASP A 293 10.49 14.53 13.45
CA ASP A 293 10.66 15.58 14.46
C ASP A 293 11.73 16.61 14.06
N ASN A 294 12.62 16.28 13.10
CA ASN A 294 13.81 17.06 12.74
C ASN A 294 13.86 17.48 11.26
N GLN A 295 12.73 17.75 10.63
CA GLN A 295 12.63 18.14 9.22
C GLN A 295 13.28 17.16 8.20
N THR A 296 13.55 15.92 8.61
CA THR A 296 14.01 14.88 7.71
C THR A 296 12.85 14.39 6.85
N LEU A 297 13.07 14.30 5.56
CA LEU A 297 12.11 13.77 4.61
C LEU A 297 12.74 12.58 3.90
N GLN A 298 12.08 11.42 3.94
CA GLN A 298 12.54 10.19 3.29
C GLN A 298 11.34 9.50 2.65
N LEU A 299 11.28 9.55 1.34
CA LEU A 299 10.22 8.91 0.56
C LEU A 299 10.79 7.71 -0.18
N HIS A 300 10.29 6.53 0.15
CA HIS A 300 10.68 5.29 -0.50
C HIS A 300 9.67 4.93 -1.57
N ASN A 301 10.14 4.72 -2.81
CA ASN A 301 9.30 4.37 -3.95
C ASN A 301 8.08 5.31 -4.10
N VAL A 302 8.29 6.61 -3.91
CA VAL A 302 7.22 7.61 -4.08
C VAL A 302 6.75 7.67 -5.52
N ARG A 303 5.46 7.78 -5.71
CA ARG A 303 4.78 7.76 -7.02
C ARG A 303 3.90 8.99 -7.16
N HIS A 304 3.85 9.54 -8.37
CA HIS A 304 3.01 10.70 -8.66
C HIS A 304 1.53 10.30 -8.65
N PRO A 305 0.66 10.95 -7.84
CA PRO A 305 -0.72 10.50 -7.66
C PRO A 305 -1.62 10.64 -8.89
N LEU A 306 -1.32 11.57 -9.79
CA LEU A 306 -2.15 11.87 -10.96
C LEU A 306 -1.73 11.14 -12.24
N LEU A 307 -0.61 10.39 -12.22
CA LEU A 307 -0.14 9.67 -13.40
C LEU A 307 -0.68 8.24 -13.44
N VAL A 308 -0.95 7.78 -14.66
CA VAL A 308 -1.24 6.36 -14.93
C VAL A 308 0.10 5.63 -15.04
N ASN A 309 0.31 4.59 -14.25
CA ASN A 309 1.56 3.82 -14.16
C ASN A 309 2.80 4.69 -13.83
N PRO A 310 2.80 5.43 -12.73
CA PRO A 310 3.93 6.27 -12.32
C PRO A 310 5.15 5.42 -11.98
N VAL A 311 6.33 5.91 -12.35
CA VAL A 311 7.60 5.30 -11.94
C VAL A 311 7.83 5.62 -10.47
N ALA A 312 8.20 4.61 -9.70
CA ALA A 312 8.50 4.74 -8.28
C ALA A 312 9.93 5.27 -8.09
N ASN A 313 10.12 6.27 -7.24
CA ASN A 313 11.39 6.93 -7.00
C ASN A 313 11.68 7.06 -5.51
N ASP A 314 12.95 6.95 -5.14
CA ASP A 314 13.43 7.24 -3.79
C ASP A 314 13.89 8.70 -3.73
N LEU A 315 13.50 9.43 -2.68
CA LEU A 315 13.90 10.82 -2.44
C LEU A 315 14.16 11.03 -0.95
N ARG A 316 15.28 11.70 -0.64
CA ARG A 316 15.61 12.01 0.75
C ARG A 316 16.12 13.44 0.90
N PHE A 317 15.67 14.10 1.96
CA PHE A 317 16.31 15.24 2.58
C PHE A 317 16.72 14.82 3.98
N ASP A 318 18.01 14.57 4.16
CA ASP A 318 18.59 14.33 5.48
C ASP A 318 18.60 15.64 6.27
N GLU A 319 18.90 15.59 7.56
CA GLU A 319 18.88 16.76 8.46
C GLU A 319 19.76 17.90 7.92
N ASP A 320 20.96 17.55 7.48
CA ASP A 320 21.95 18.52 6.98
C ASP A 320 21.73 18.95 5.53
N LEU A 321 20.99 18.19 4.73
CA LEU A 321 20.78 18.49 3.32
C LEU A 321 19.74 19.61 3.17
N THR A 322 20.14 20.78 2.61
CA THR A 322 19.26 21.92 2.41
C THR A 322 18.74 22.03 0.99
N ALA A 323 19.54 21.66 -0.03
CA ALA A 323 19.12 21.81 -1.41
C ALA A 323 19.40 20.56 -2.26
N ILE A 324 18.47 20.24 -3.15
CA ILE A 324 18.63 19.24 -4.22
C ILE A 324 18.50 19.96 -5.55
N VAL A 325 19.53 19.87 -6.40
CA VAL A 325 19.55 20.47 -7.73
C VAL A 325 19.42 19.38 -8.79
N ILE A 326 18.26 19.33 -9.45
CA ILE A 326 18.00 18.35 -10.51
C ILE A 326 18.48 18.89 -11.84
N THR A 327 19.43 18.21 -12.44
CA THR A 327 20.03 18.61 -13.72
C THR A 327 19.65 17.60 -14.83
N GLY A 328 19.74 18.03 -16.10
CA GLY A 328 19.43 17.18 -17.24
C GLY A 328 18.38 17.74 -18.20
N PRO A 329 17.95 17.02 -19.24
CA PRO A 329 16.98 17.49 -20.21
C PRO A 329 15.56 17.59 -19.62
N ASN A 330 14.75 18.53 -20.14
CA ASN A 330 13.38 18.76 -19.66
C ASN A 330 12.44 17.55 -19.87
N THR A 331 12.67 16.80 -20.94
CA THR A 331 11.91 15.60 -21.27
C THR A 331 12.07 14.45 -20.26
N GLY A 332 13.05 14.55 -19.33
CA GLY A 332 13.35 13.48 -18.36
C GLY A 332 12.34 13.35 -17.20
N GLY A 333 11.43 14.32 -16.99
CA GLY A 333 10.46 14.30 -15.89
C GLY A 333 10.87 15.06 -14.64
N LYS A 334 11.78 16.03 -14.75
CA LYS A 334 12.24 16.89 -13.64
C LYS A 334 11.08 17.60 -12.92
N THR A 335 10.23 18.28 -13.69
CA THR A 335 9.01 18.96 -13.19
C THR A 335 8.05 18.00 -12.51
N VAL A 336 7.91 16.78 -13.06
CA VAL A 336 7.07 15.72 -12.47
C VAL A 336 7.60 15.32 -11.09
N MET A 337 8.93 15.25 -10.93
CA MET A 337 9.54 14.92 -9.64
C MET A 337 9.33 16.00 -8.59
N LEU A 338 9.46 17.28 -8.97
CA LEU A 338 9.10 18.43 -8.11
C LEU A 338 7.63 18.34 -7.65
N LYS A 339 6.71 18.15 -8.59
CA LYS A 339 5.28 17.98 -8.29
C LYS A 339 5.01 16.74 -7.41
N THR A 340 5.74 15.64 -7.63
CA THR A 340 5.61 14.44 -6.81
C THR A 340 5.96 14.71 -5.36
N LEU A 341 7.08 15.40 -5.09
CA LEU A 341 7.47 15.79 -3.74
C LEU A 341 6.42 16.72 -3.11
N GLY A 342 6.03 17.77 -3.82
CA GLY A 342 5.07 18.75 -3.32
C GLY A 342 3.71 18.13 -3.02
N LEU A 343 3.19 17.27 -3.92
CA LEU A 343 1.92 16.58 -3.73
C LEU A 343 1.98 15.59 -2.57
N ALA A 344 3.06 14.79 -2.46
CA ALA A 344 3.23 13.86 -1.34
C ALA A 344 3.22 14.60 0.00
N GLN A 345 3.87 15.77 0.05
CA GLN A 345 3.92 16.61 1.25
C GLN A 345 2.55 17.23 1.57
N LEU A 346 1.84 17.78 0.56
CA LEU A 346 0.49 18.31 0.74
C LEU A 346 -0.50 17.24 1.18
N MET A 347 -0.44 16.04 0.60
CA MET A 347 -1.25 14.89 1.01
C MET A 347 -0.99 14.54 2.48
N ALA A 348 0.26 14.39 2.86
CA ALA A 348 0.63 14.04 4.24
C ALA A 348 0.16 15.10 5.24
N GLN A 349 0.39 16.40 4.97
CA GLN A 349 -0.05 17.50 5.83
C GLN A 349 -1.57 17.70 5.84
N SER A 350 -2.28 17.15 4.84
CA SER A 350 -3.75 17.07 4.85
C SER A 350 -4.30 15.81 5.54
N GLY A 351 -3.45 15.01 6.19
CA GLY A 351 -3.85 13.76 6.82
C GLY A 351 -4.34 12.70 5.83
N LEU A 352 -3.85 12.76 4.59
CA LEU A 352 -4.12 11.76 3.54
C LEU A 352 -2.95 10.77 3.44
N PRO A 353 -3.21 9.49 3.11
CA PRO A 353 -2.16 8.54 2.81
C PRO A 353 -1.43 8.93 1.52
N ILE A 354 -0.11 8.67 1.46
CA ILE A 354 0.74 8.99 0.32
C ILE A 354 1.07 7.75 -0.52
N LEU A 355 1.29 7.94 -1.82
CA LEU A 355 1.72 6.86 -2.71
C LEU A 355 3.23 6.62 -2.57
N ALA A 356 3.61 5.89 -1.56
CA ALA A 356 5.00 5.54 -1.25
C ALA A 356 5.05 4.15 -0.60
N ASP A 357 6.24 3.67 -0.29
CA ASP A 357 6.42 2.41 0.45
C ASP A 357 6.52 2.64 1.96
N LYS A 358 6.30 1.56 2.72
CA LYS A 358 6.39 1.55 4.18
C LYS A 358 7.79 2.00 4.64
N GLY A 359 7.82 2.81 5.69
CA GLY A 359 9.05 3.39 6.22
C GLY A 359 9.29 4.83 5.77
N SER A 360 8.52 5.33 4.80
CA SER A 360 8.58 6.73 4.39
C SER A 360 8.30 7.68 5.54
N ARG A 361 9.03 8.78 5.57
CA ARG A 361 8.94 9.85 6.56
C ARG A 361 8.71 11.19 5.86
N VAL A 362 7.91 12.05 6.47
CA VAL A 362 7.62 13.41 6.00
C VAL A 362 7.95 14.41 7.08
N ALA A 363 8.42 15.58 6.66
CA ALA A 363 8.57 16.74 7.54
C ALA A 363 7.23 17.50 7.62
N ILE A 364 7.10 18.41 8.57
CA ILE A 364 5.98 19.36 8.63
C ILE A 364 6.52 20.73 8.34
N PHE A 365 6.09 21.29 7.22
CA PHE A 365 6.45 22.64 6.80
C PHE A 365 5.33 23.62 7.14
N GLN A 366 5.69 24.82 7.61
CA GLN A 366 4.73 25.90 7.86
C GLN A 366 4.21 26.46 6.54
N GLU A 367 5.10 26.60 5.56
CA GLU A 367 4.76 27.04 4.21
C GLU A 367 5.44 26.13 3.16
N ILE A 368 4.74 25.95 2.06
CA ILE A 368 5.27 25.30 0.85
C ILE A 368 5.11 26.28 -0.28
N PHE A 369 6.21 26.59 -0.93
CA PHE A 369 6.26 27.50 -2.08
C PHE A 369 6.60 26.69 -3.33
N ALA A 370 5.98 27.06 -4.45
CA ALA A 370 6.34 26.50 -5.74
C ALA A 370 6.35 27.60 -6.80
N ASP A 371 7.38 27.60 -7.61
CA ASP A 371 7.43 28.28 -8.90
C ASP A 371 7.56 27.20 -9.97
N ILE A 372 6.42 26.63 -10.37
CA ILE A 372 6.30 25.50 -11.30
C ILE A 372 5.21 25.82 -12.32
N GLY A 373 5.55 25.81 -13.58
CA GLY A 373 4.60 25.93 -14.67
C GLY A 373 5.14 26.72 -15.85
N ASP A 374 4.83 26.29 -17.06
CA ASP A 374 5.05 27.02 -18.30
C ASP A 374 3.91 28.02 -18.49
N GLU A 375 4.15 29.30 -18.23
CA GLU A 375 3.31 30.35 -18.81
C GLU A 375 3.59 30.50 -20.32
N GLN A 376 3.38 29.40 -21.08
CA GLN A 376 3.44 29.41 -22.55
C GLN A 376 2.16 30.02 -23.12
N SER A 377 1.76 31.15 -22.67
CA SER A 377 0.83 32.01 -23.43
C SER A 377 1.64 32.77 -24.47
N ILE A 378 1.31 32.59 -25.73
CA ILE A 378 1.99 33.11 -26.93
C ILE A 378 2.16 34.66 -26.93
N GLU A 379 1.56 35.34 -26.00
CA GLU A 379 1.54 36.82 -25.93
C GLU A 379 2.60 37.46 -25.01
N GLN A 380 3.49 36.68 -24.32
CA GLN A 380 4.30 37.22 -23.23
C GLN A 380 5.76 36.75 -23.15
N SER A 381 6.50 36.65 -24.25
CA SER A 381 7.90 36.19 -24.26
C SER A 381 8.93 37.09 -23.51
N LEU A 382 8.60 38.34 -23.17
CA LEU A 382 9.39 39.19 -22.26
C LEU A 382 8.85 39.14 -20.82
N SER A 383 7.74 38.47 -20.59
CA SER A 383 7.05 38.37 -19.30
C SER A 383 7.47 37.14 -18.49
N THR A 384 7.92 36.03 -19.11
CA THR A 384 8.24 34.77 -18.42
C THR A 384 9.36 34.96 -17.39
N PHE A 385 10.51 35.50 -17.75
CA PHE A 385 11.61 35.76 -16.80
C PHE A 385 11.19 36.72 -15.67
N SER A 386 10.49 37.81 -16.03
CA SER A 386 10.04 38.78 -15.03
C SER A 386 8.99 38.21 -14.09
N SER A 387 8.09 37.36 -14.59
CA SER A 387 7.08 36.66 -13.79
C SER A 387 7.74 35.70 -12.80
N HIS A 388 8.62 34.81 -13.26
CA HIS A 388 9.38 33.91 -12.41
C HIS A 388 10.19 34.68 -11.35
N MET A 389 10.89 35.75 -11.73
CA MET A 389 11.65 36.55 -10.78
C MET A 389 10.76 37.26 -9.75
N THR A 390 9.58 37.72 -10.13
CA THR A 390 8.62 38.29 -9.18
C THR A 390 8.17 37.23 -8.16
N HIS A 391 7.82 36.02 -8.61
CA HIS A 391 7.46 34.92 -7.71
C HIS A 391 8.63 34.52 -6.80
N ILE A 392 9.85 34.44 -7.34
CA ILE A 392 11.04 34.14 -6.53
C ILE A 392 11.29 35.21 -5.48
N VAL A 393 11.10 36.52 -5.79
CA VAL A 393 11.20 37.59 -4.81
C VAL A 393 10.15 37.40 -3.71
N GLU A 394 8.88 37.12 -4.05
CA GLU A 394 7.83 36.84 -3.07
C GLU A 394 8.20 35.65 -2.18
N ILE A 395 8.78 34.58 -2.77
CA ILE A 395 9.24 33.38 -2.04
C ILE A 395 10.38 33.76 -1.09
N LEU A 396 11.40 34.49 -1.55
CA LEU A 396 12.56 34.84 -0.74
C LEU A 396 12.20 35.79 0.42
N ASP A 397 11.18 36.62 0.26
CA ASP A 397 10.69 37.52 1.31
C ASP A 397 9.84 36.76 2.36
N ALA A 398 9.16 35.68 1.99
CA ALA A 398 8.22 35.00 2.85
C ALA A 398 8.75 33.68 3.43
N ALA A 399 9.74 33.04 2.78
CA ALA A 399 10.23 31.71 3.19
C ALA A 399 11.17 31.81 4.39
N ASP A 400 11.03 30.86 5.31
CA ASP A 400 11.88 30.68 6.49
C ASP A 400 12.44 29.24 6.58
N SER A 401 13.19 28.94 7.61
CA SER A 401 13.77 27.61 7.84
C SER A 401 12.73 26.47 7.99
N ASN A 402 11.44 26.79 8.16
CA ASN A 402 10.34 25.83 8.24
C ASN A 402 9.56 25.74 6.92
N SER A 403 10.13 26.24 5.84
CA SER A 403 9.52 26.26 4.52
C SER A 403 10.13 25.21 3.59
N LEU A 404 9.33 24.74 2.63
CA LEU A 404 9.77 23.93 1.48
C LEU A 404 9.61 24.75 0.21
N VAL A 405 10.69 24.91 -0.56
CA VAL A 405 10.71 25.67 -1.80
C VAL A 405 10.95 24.74 -2.99
N LEU A 406 10.07 24.80 -3.97
CA LEU A 406 10.09 24.00 -5.19
C LEU A 406 10.19 24.96 -6.40
N VAL A 407 11.31 24.94 -7.12
CA VAL A 407 11.52 25.85 -8.25
C VAL A 407 11.86 25.07 -9.51
N ASP A 408 11.08 25.28 -10.55
CA ASP A 408 11.35 24.68 -11.86
C ASP A 408 12.10 25.67 -12.76
N GLU A 409 13.08 25.16 -13.50
CA GLU A 409 13.91 25.92 -14.46
C GLU A 409 14.52 27.22 -13.89
N LEU A 410 15.10 27.15 -12.68
CA LEU A 410 15.66 28.30 -11.99
C LEU A 410 16.70 29.05 -12.86
N GLY A 411 16.46 30.36 -13.09
CA GLY A 411 17.29 31.23 -13.88
C GLY A 411 17.02 31.20 -15.38
N ALA A 412 16.04 30.45 -15.87
CA ALA A 412 15.70 30.37 -17.30
C ALA A 412 15.09 31.71 -17.81
N GLY A 413 15.18 31.94 -19.11
CA GLY A 413 14.55 33.08 -19.78
C GLY A 413 15.40 34.36 -19.91
N THR A 414 16.67 34.29 -19.53
CA THR A 414 17.66 35.38 -19.73
C THR A 414 18.96 34.85 -20.37
N ASP A 415 19.99 35.71 -20.43
CA ASP A 415 21.34 35.26 -20.86
C ASP A 415 21.81 34.09 -19.97
N PRO A 416 22.34 33.01 -20.57
CA PRO A 416 22.72 31.82 -19.82
C PRO A 416 23.71 32.06 -18.69
N GLN A 417 24.69 32.95 -18.87
CA GLN A 417 25.68 33.27 -17.84
C GLN A 417 25.09 34.08 -16.69
N GLU A 418 24.23 35.05 -16.99
CA GLU A 418 23.50 35.82 -15.99
C GLU A 418 22.50 34.97 -15.24
N GLY A 419 21.74 34.10 -15.98
CA GLY A 419 20.77 33.18 -15.40
C GLY A 419 21.40 32.19 -14.46
N ALA A 420 22.52 31.57 -14.85
CA ALA A 420 23.25 30.61 -14.00
C ALA A 420 23.80 31.30 -12.73
N SER A 421 24.38 32.50 -12.86
CA SER A 421 24.92 33.27 -11.73
C SER A 421 23.83 33.67 -10.74
N LEU A 422 22.67 34.09 -11.24
CA LEU A 422 21.52 34.47 -10.43
C LEU A 422 20.93 33.22 -9.71
N ALA A 423 20.81 32.12 -10.43
CA ALA A 423 20.33 30.83 -9.86
C ALA A 423 21.24 30.35 -8.71
N MET A 424 22.56 30.41 -8.89
CA MET A 424 23.51 30.06 -7.83
C MET A 424 23.37 30.99 -6.61
N ALA A 425 23.22 32.30 -6.83
CA ALA A 425 23.05 33.25 -5.74
C ALA A 425 21.75 33.01 -4.95
N ILE A 426 20.64 32.71 -5.65
CA ILE A 426 19.36 32.40 -5.03
C ILE A 426 19.47 31.12 -4.21
N LEU A 427 20.04 30.03 -4.78
CA LEU A 427 20.22 28.76 -4.06
C LEU A 427 21.13 28.92 -2.83
N GLU A 428 22.20 29.74 -2.94
CA GLU A 428 23.09 30.00 -1.82
C GLU A 428 22.37 30.77 -0.71
N HIS A 429 21.52 31.74 -1.05
CA HIS A 429 20.69 32.46 -0.09
C HIS A 429 19.73 31.51 0.65
N LEU A 430 19.03 30.66 -0.08
CA LEU A 430 18.11 29.65 0.50
C LEU A 430 18.87 28.66 1.39
N ARG A 431 20.04 28.18 0.96
CA ARG A 431 20.92 27.31 1.73
C ARG A 431 21.39 27.93 3.03
N LEU A 432 21.89 29.15 3.00
CA LEU A 432 22.33 29.89 4.19
C LEU A 432 21.17 30.14 5.16
N SER A 433 19.96 30.32 4.65
CA SER A 433 18.73 30.45 5.43
C SER A 433 18.17 29.12 5.93
N GLN A 434 18.85 27.99 5.67
CA GLN A 434 18.44 26.63 6.06
C GLN A 434 17.06 26.20 5.51
N ILE A 435 16.68 26.74 4.34
CA ILE A 435 15.38 26.47 3.70
C ILE A 435 15.52 25.20 2.84
N LYS A 436 14.67 24.20 3.06
CA LYS A 436 14.66 22.99 2.24
C LYS A 436 14.19 23.35 0.82
N THR A 437 15.08 23.14 -0.16
CA THR A 437 14.85 23.57 -1.54
C THR A 437 15.06 22.43 -2.53
N MET A 438 14.16 22.26 -3.48
CA MET A 438 14.36 21.40 -4.64
C MET A 438 14.20 22.24 -5.91
N ALA A 439 15.26 22.34 -6.69
CA ALA A 439 15.27 23.16 -7.89
C ALA A 439 15.66 22.33 -9.12
N THR A 440 15.07 22.64 -10.27
CA THR A 440 15.53 22.08 -11.56
C THR A 440 16.27 23.13 -12.36
N THR A 441 17.22 22.68 -13.15
CA THR A 441 17.97 23.54 -14.05
C THR A 441 18.56 22.76 -15.23
N HIS A 442 18.99 23.50 -16.24
CA HIS A 442 19.76 22.98 -17.36
C HIS A 442 21.17 23.57 -17.43
N TYR A 443 21.55 24.45 -16.48
CA TYR A 443 22.86 25.10 -16.49
C TYR A 443 23.97 24.18 -15.95
N PRO A 444 25.10 24.05 -16.68
CA PRO A 444 26.25 23.25 -16.25
C PRO A 444 26.90 23.74 -14.96
N GLU A 445 26.90 25.06 -14.72
CA GLU A 445 27.51 25.69 -13.54
C GLU A 445 26.87 25.26 -12.23
N LEU A 446 25.56 24.96 -12.26
CA LEU A 446 24.86 24.47 -11.08
C LEU A 446 25.19 23.01 -10.76
N LYS A 447 25.71 22.25 -11.73
CA LYS A 447 26.26 20.90 -11.46
C LYS A 447 27.51 20.99 -10.61
N ALA A 448 28.42 21.92 -10.97
CA ALA A 448 29.62 22.16 -10.19
C ALA A 448 29.28 22.68 -8.79
N TYR A 449 28.36 23.63 -8.70
CA TYR A 449 27.83 24.14 -7.42
C TYR A 449 27.34 23.02 -6.49
N GLY A 450 26.56 22.06 -7.01
CA GLY A 450 26.06 20.93 -6.22
C GLY A 450 27.11 19.88 -5.84
N ILE A 451 28.29 19.90 -6.46
CA ILE A 451 29.43 19.03 -6.08
C ILE A 451 30.30 19.71 -5.03
N GLU A 452 30.54 21.03 -5.18
CA GLU A 452 31.50 21.79 -4.38
C GLU A 452 30.91 22.35 -3.09
N THR A 453 29.58 22.51 -3.04
CA THR A 453 28.88 23.18 -1.93
C THR A 453 28.35 22.17 -0.91
N GLN A 454 28.72 22.33 0.35
CA GLN A 454 28.20 21.52 1.45
C GLN A 454 26.68 21.74 1.63
N HIS A 455 25.96 20.66 1.99
CA HIS A 455 24.51 20.65 2.19
C HIS A 455 23.68 20.85 0.90
N VAL A 456 24.32 20.76 -0.27
CA VAL A 456 23.68 20.72 -1.58
C VAL A 456 23.99 19.41 -2.26
N GLU A 457 23.03 18.79 -2.85
CA GLU A 457 23.20 17.51 -3.56
C GLU A 457 22.66 17.63 -4.99
N ASN A 458 23.42 17.12 -5.95
CA ASN A 458 22.95 17.00 -7.32
C ASN A 458 21.97 15.83 -7.44
N ALA A 459 21.05 15.96 -8.38
CA ALA A 459 20.22 14.85 -8.82
C ALA A 459 20.01 14.90 -10.34
N SER A 460 19.58 13.79 -10.90
CA SER A 460 19.26 13.71 -12.32
C SER A 460 18.10 12.75 -12.57
N MET A 461 17.56 12.83 -13.78
CA MET A 461 16.61 11.84 -14.28
C MET A 461 17.36 10.89 -15.24
N GLU A 462 17.23 9.59 -14.99
CA GLU A 462 17.86 8.58 -15.84
C GLU A 462 17.30 8.64 -17.27
N PHE A 463 18.20 8.57 -18.24
CA PHE A 463 17.86 8.53 -19.66
C PHE A 463 18.47 7.29 -20.29
N ASP A 464 17.66 6.46 -20.93
CA ASP A 464 18.14 5.29 -21.64
C ASP A 464 18.66 5.68 -23.03
N THR A 465 19.97 5.69 -23.17
CA THR A 465 20.64 5.97 -24.44
C THR A 465 20.42 4.88 -25.48
N ALA A 466 20.04 3.65 -25.07
CA ALA A 466 19.76 2.56 -25.99
C ALA A 466 18.38 2.68 -26.66
N THR A 467 17.38 3.18 -25.95
CA THR A 467 16.02 3.39 -26.49
C THR A 467 15.73 4.84 -26.86
N LEU A 468 16.62 5.79 -26.53
CA LEU A 468 16.44 7.25 -26.63
C LEU A 468 15.18 7.74 -25.91
N SER A 469 14.86 7.13 -24.79
CA SER A 469 13.67 7.47 -24.03
C SER A 469 14.01 7.71 -22.56
N PRO A 470 13.26 8.63 -21.89
CA PRO A 470 13.40 8.81 -20.45
C PRO A 470 12.88 7.57 -19.73
N THR A 471 13.60 7.12 -18.71
CA THR A 471 13.13 6.07 -17.80
C THR A 471 12.29 6.60 -16.67
N TYR A 472 12.29 7.93 -16.47
CA TYR A 472 11.66 8.66 -15.36
C TYR A 472 12.15 8.23 -13.97
N ARG A 473 13.31 7.59 -13.89
CA ARG A 473 13.96 7.25 -12.63
C ARG A 473 14.76 8.42 -12.11
N PHE A 474 14.54 8.77 -10.87
CA PHE A 474 15.27 9.82 -10.15
C PHE A 474 16.54 9.25 -9.53
N MET A 475 17.67 9.89 -9.81
CA MET A 475 18.98 9.50 -9.33
C MET A 475 19.54 10.62 -8.46
N GLN A 476 19.38 10.51 -7.16
CA GLN A 476 19.92 11.44 -6.18
C GLN A 476 21.43 11.19 -6.00
N GLY A 477 22.21 12.26 -5.82
CA GLY A 477 23.68 12.20 -5.69
C GLY A 477 24.42 12.20 -7.03
N VAL A 478 23.70 12.18 -8.17
CA VAL A 478 24.31 12.10 -9.49
C VAL A 478 23.87 13.26 -10.36
N PRO A 479 24.80 14.11 -10.83
CA PRO A 479 24.48 15.17 -11.79
C PRO A 479 24.15 14.59 -13.17
N GLY A 480 23.14 15.16 -13.84
CA GLY A 480 22.69 14.70 -15.15
C GLY A 480 23.62 15.08 -16.29
N ARG A 481 23.69 14.21 -17.30
CA ARG A 481 24.41 14.47 -18.55
C ARG A 481 23.52 15.16 -19.58
N SER A 482 24.18 15.89 -20.46
CA SER A 482 23.57 16.37 -21.70
C SER A 482 23.77 15.30 -22.78
N ASN A 483 22.73 14.57 -23.12
CA ASN A 483 22.81 13.50 -24.16
C ASN A 483 22.50 14.04 -25.57
N ALA A 484 22.62 15.36 -25.80
CA ALA A 484 22.23 16.00 -27.06
C ALA A 484 22.99 15.45 -28.27
N PHE A 485 24.29 15.23 -28.16
CA PHE A 485 25.11 14.70 -29.25
C PHE A 485 24.76 13.24 -29.58
N GLU A 486 24.52 12.42 -28.57
CA GLU A 486 24.12 11.01 -28.75
C GLU A 486 22.72 10.90 -29.38
N ILE A 487 21.80 11.73 -28.95
CA ILE A 487 20.46 11.85 -29.52
C ILE A 487 20.54 12.33 -30.97
N ALA A 488 21.33 13.40 -31.27
CA ALA A 488 21.51 13.93 -32.60
C ALA A 488 22.12 12.88 -33.58
N ARG A 489 23.15 12.14 -33.11
CA ARG A 489 23.78 11.05 -33.85
C ARG A 489 22.78 9.96 -34.25
N ARG A 490 21.94 9.55 -33.32
CA ARG A 490 20.92 8.52 -33.56
C ARG A 490 19.73 8.99 -34.39
N LEU A 491 19.38 10.25 -34.31
CA LEU A 491 18.36 10.85 -35.19
C LEU A 491 18.88 11.06 -36.65
N GLY A 492 20.15 10.70 -36.91
CA GLY A 492 20.71 10.71 -38.25
C GLY A 492 21.43 12.00 -38.61
N LEU A 493 21.79 12.86 -37.64
CA LEU A 493 22.64 14.00 -37.90
C LEU A 493 24.03 13.50 -38.36
N ASN A 494 24.60 14.14 -39.41
CA ASN A 494 25.89 13.75 -39.99
C ASN A 494 26.98 13.72 -38.91
N GLU A 495 27.71 12.62 -38.83
CA GLU A 495 28.76 12.36 -37.84
C GLU A 495 29.86 13.45 -37.86
N ILE A 496 30.11 14.08 -39.03
CA ILE A 496 31.06 15.18 -39.13
C ILE A 496 30.56 16.40 -38.35
N ILE A 497 29.26 16.72 -38.43
CA ILE A 497 28.66 17.84 -37.72
C ILE A 497 28.66 17.56 -36.20
N VAL A 498 28.37 16.33 -35.82
CA VAL A 498 28.35 15.94 -34.39
C VAL A 498 29.76 16.05 -33.80
N LYS A 499 30.77 15.54 -34.47
CA LYS A 499 32.18 15.66 -34.04
C LYS A 499 32.67 17.09 -33.97
N GLU A 500 32.28 17.93 -34.94
CA GLU A 500 32.63 19.35 -34.93
C GLU A 500 31.98 20.07 -33.75
N ALA A 501 30.71 19.76 -33.42
CA ALA A 501 30.03 20.26 -32.28
C ALA A 501 30.63 19.75 -30.94
N GLU A 502 31.04 18.49 -30.86
CA GLU A 502 31.77 17.92 -29.73
C GLU A 502 33.09 18.69 -29.50
N ASN A 503 33.87 18.94 -30.55
CA ASN A 503 35.14 19.71 -30.49
C ASN A 503 34.95 21.17 -30.08
N LEU A 504 33.80 21.80 -30.36
CA LEU A 504 33.48 23.16 -29.95
C LEU A 504 33.08 23.26 -28.47
N THR A 505 32.72 22.15 -27.85
CA THR A 505 32.25 22.07 -26.43
C THR A 505 33.38 21.71 -25.44
N ASP A 506 34.61 21.47 -25.92
CA ASP A 506 35.70 20.84 -25.18
C ASP A 506 36.43 21.83 -24.27
N THR A 507 35.78 22.32 -23.21
CA THR A 507 36.41 23.18 -22.18
C THR A 507 36.46 22.55 -20.77
N ASP A 508 35.79 21.42 -20.48
CA ASP A 508 35.79 20.82 -19.13
C ASP A 508 35.84 19.30 -19.12
N SER A 509 36.92 18.72 -19.66
CA SER A 509 37.08 17.26 -19.80
C SER A 509 37.18 16.51 -18.46
N ASP A 510 37.70 17.12 -17.41
CA ASP A 510 37.93 16.46 -16.11
C ASP A 510 36.66 16.33 -15.26
N VAL A 511 35.82 17.36 -15.22
CA VAL A 511 34.53 17.32 -14.49
C VAL A 511 33.57 16.33 -15.16
N ASN A 512 33.48 16.37 -16.49
CA ASN A 512 32.64 15.43 -17.25
C ASN A 512 33.07 13.98 -17.06
N ARG A 513 34.37 13.68 -16.95
CA ARG A 513 34.89 12.34 -16.70
C ARG A 513 34.57 11.83 -15.28
N ILE A 514 34.62 12.71 -14.27
CA ILE A 514 34.22 12.38 -12.91
C ILE A 514 32.72 12.08 -12.84
N ILE A 515 31.89 12.86 -13.52
CA ILE A 515 30.45 12.66 -13.65
C ILE A 515 30.18 11.28 -14.30
N GLU A 516 30.92 10.92 -15.35
CA GLU A 516 30.84 9.59 -16.00
C GLU A 516 31.08 8.43 -15.07
N GLN A 517 32.10 8.53 -14.26
CA GLN A 517 32.46 7.49 -13.28
C GLN A 517 31.39 7.38 -12.18
N LEU A 518 30.90 8.51 -11.68
CA LEU A 518 29.85 8.55 -10.65
C LEU A 518 28.53 7.96 -11.13
N GLU A 519 28.10 8.32 -12.36
CA GLU A 519 26.89 7.73 -12.96
C GLU A 519 27.01 6.21 -13.13
N ALA A 520 28.14 5.75 -13.70
CA ALA A 520 28.36 4.33 -13.92
C ALA A 520 28.33 3.54 -12.60
N GLN A 521 28.99 4.06 -11.54
CA GLN A 521 28.98 3.45 -10.21
C GLN A 521 27.59 3.48 -9.57
N THR A 522 26.85 4.55 -9.74
CA THR A 522 25.51 4.68 -9.15
C THR A 522 24.52 3.75 -9.83
N VAL A 523 24.54 3.68 -11.18
CA VAL A 523 23.71 2.74 -11.95
C VAL A 523 24.03 1.28 -11.56
N GLU A 524 25.30 0.94 -11.41
CA GLU A 524 25.69 -0.41 -10.97
C GLU A 524 25.24 -0.70 -9.54
N THR A 525 25.39 0.26 -8.63
CA THR A 525 24.95 0.14 -7.23
C THR A 525 23.43 -0.02 -7.16
N GLN A 526 22.70 0.76 -7.93
CA GLN A 526 21.24 0.68 -8.01
C GLN A 526 20.76 -0.68 -8.52
N LYS A 527 21.37 -1.20 -9.59
CA LYS A 527 21.08 -2.55 -10.10
C LYS A 527 21.36 -3.64 -9.06
N ARG A 528 22.44 -3.49 -8.28
CA ARG A 528 22.75 -4.42 -7.18
C ARG A 528 21.71 -4.32 -6.05
N LEU A 529 21.25 -3.12 -5.71
CA LEU A 529 20.20 -2.92 -4.70
C LEU A 529 18.86 -3.50 -5.16
N GLU A 530 18.48 -3.34 -6.44
CA GLU A 530 17.28 -3.98 -6.99
C GLU A 530 17.38 -5.50 -6.90
N HIS A 531 18.51 -6.07 -7.28
CA HIS A 531 18.72 -7.53 -7.16
C HIS A 531 18.65 -8.00 -5.69
N ILE A 532 19.19 -7.23 -4.75
CA ILE A 532 19.08 -7.53 -3.32
C ILE A 532 17.62 -7.48 -2.85
N LYS A 533 16.85 -6.46 -3.28
CA LYS A 533 15.41 -6.35 -2.96
C LYS A 533 14.62 -7.54 -3.50
N ASP A 534 14.91 -7.99 -4.71
CA ASP A 534 14.26 -9.17 -5.31
C ASP A 534 14.58 -10.44 -4.54
N VAL A 535 15.84 -10.65 -4.18
CA VAL A 535 16.28 -11.79 -3.35
C VAL A 535 15.65 -11.73 -1.95
N GLU A 536 15.51 -10.55 -1.37
CA GLU A 536 14.85 -10.36 -0.08
C GLU A 536 13.35 -10.72 -0.15
N GLN A 537 12.66 -10.29 -1.21
CA GLN A 537 11.26 -10.66 -1.43
C GLN A 537 11.07 -12.17 -1.64
N GLU A 538 11.96 -12.81 -2.39
CA GLU A 538 11.95 -14.27 -2.54
C GLU A 538 12.19 -14.99 -1.20
N ASN A 539 13.13 -14.50 -0.40
CA ASN A 539 13.38 -15.01 0.95
C ASN A 539 12.17 -14.85 1.87
N LEU A 540 11.48 -13.72 1.81
CA LEU A 540 10.26 -13.49 2.59
C LEU A 540 9.13 -14.44 2.17
N LYS A 541 8.95 -14.67 0.85
CA LYS A 541 7.98 -15.66 0.33
C LYS A 541 8.36 -17.07 0.79
N PHE A 542 9.63 -17.43 0.70
CA PHE A 542 10.14 -18.73 1.14
C PHE A 542 9.94 -18.92 2.66
N ASN A 543 10.25 -17.93 3.47
CA ASN A 543 10.05 -17.98 4.92
C ASN A 543 8.57 -18.13 5.31
N ARG A 544 7.65 -17.46 4.58
CA ARG A 544 6.20 -17.64 4.78
C ARG A 544 5.76 -19.05 4.42
N ALA A 545 6.26 -19.60 3.33
CA ALA A 545 5.96 -20.97 2.91
C ALA A 545 6.51 -22.01 3.92
N VAL A 546 7.72 -21.80 4.44
CA VAL A 546 8.32 -22.64 5.48
C VAL A 546 7.51 -22.57 6.78
N LYS A 547 7.07 -21.36 7.19
CA LYS A 547 6.24 -21.18 8.39
C LYS A 547 4.88 -21.88 8.25
N LYS A 548 4.28 -21.82 7.06
CA LYS A 548 3.02 -22.51 6.76
C LYS A 548 3.20 -24.03 6.85
N LEU A 549 4.23 -24.57 6.19
CA LEU A 549 4.57 -26.00 6.25
C LEU A 549 4.88 -26.47 7.67
N TYR A 550 5.55 -25.65 8.47
CA TYR A 550 5.84 -25.95 9.88
C TYR A 550 4.56 -26.03 10.71
N ASN A 551 3.63 -25.09 10.52
CA ASN A 551 2.35 -25.09 11.21
C ASN A 551 1.48 -26.29 10.79
N GLU A 552 1.42 -26.63 9.51
CA GLU A 552 0.72 -27.81 9.01
C GLU A 552 1.31 -29.09 9.59
N PHE A 553 2.64 -29.21 9.61
CA PHE A 553 3.33 -30.34 10.20
C PHE A 553 3.09 -30.46 11.72
N SER A 554 3.12 -29.33 12.43
CA SER A 554 2.83 -29.30 13.87
C SER A 554 1.42 -29.78 14.17
N HIS A 555 0.45 -29.33 13.39
CA HIS A 555 -0.96 -29.73 13.55
C HIS A 555 -1.19 -31.21 13.22
N GLU A 556 -0.54 -31.75 12.18
CA GLU A 556 -0.58 -33.21 11.89
C GLU A 556 0.11 -34.04 13.00
N TYR A 557 1.23 -33.50 13.53
CA TYR A 557 1.94 -34.14 14.62
C TYR A 557 1.08 -34.26 15.90
N ASP A 558 0.42 -33.14 16.28
CA ASP A 558 -0.46 -33.10 17.43
C ASP A 558 -1.65 -34.04 17.27
N LYS A 559 -2.25 -34.12 16.08
CA LYS A 559 -3.34 -35.03 15.74
C LYS A 559 -2.95 -36.49 15.82
N GLU A 560 -1.75 -36.85 15.36
CA GLU A 560 -1.22 -38.20 15.46
C GLU A 560 -0.86 -38.59 16.92
N LEU A 561 -0.43 -37.59 17.71
CA LEU A 561 -0.16 -37.79 19.13
C LEU A 561 -1.45 -38.03 19.93
N GLU A 562 -2.51 -37.26 19.67
CA GLU A 562 -3.84 -37.48 20.27
C GLU A 562 -4.40 -38.86 19.90
N LYS A 563 -4.28 -39.30 18.64
CA LYS A 563 -4.68 -40.62 18.20
C LYS A 563 -3.92 -41.73 18.94
N ALA A 564 -2.59 -41.58 19.03
CA ALA A 564 -1.77 -42.54 19.73
C ALA A 564 -2.11 -42.64 21.23
N GLN A 565 -2.39 -41.47 21.87
CA GLN A 565 -2.85 -41.45 23.27
C GLN A 565 -4.20 -42.15 23.46
N LYS A 566 -5.14 -41.93 22.54
CA LYS A 566 -6.44 -42.59 22.57
C LYS A 566 -6.34 -44.13 22.39
N GLU A 567 -5.52 -44.55 21.43
CA GLU A 567 -5.27 -46.00 21.22
C GLU A 567 -4.60 -46.69 22.42
N ILE A 568 -3.65 -45.96 23.10
CA ILE A 568 -3.04 -46.43 24.32
C ILE A 568 -4.07 -46.52 25.45
N GLN A 569 -4.93 -45.53 25.61
CA GLN A 569 -5.98 -45.56 26.63
C GLN A 569 -6.97 -46.68 26.42
N GLU A 570 -7.43 -46.94 25.18
CA GLU A 570 -8.31 -48.02 24.85
C GLU A 570 -7.64 -49.41 25.10
N MET A 571 -6.32 -49.55 24.84
CA MET A 571 -5.59 -50.75 25.16
C MET A 571 -5.45 -50.98 26.67
N VAL A 572 -5.24 -49.93 27.46
CA VAL A 572 -5.14 -49.98 28.93
C VAL A 572 -6.50 -50.35 29.52
N ASP A 573 -7.57 -49.73 29.05
CA ASP A 573 -8.94 -50.03 29.53
C ASP A 573 -9.35 -51.48 29.21
N THR A 574 -9.00 -51.98 28.02
CA THR A 574 -9.22 -53.37 27.64
C THR A 574 -8.43 -54.34 28.52
N ALA A 575 -7.15 -54.04 28.78
CA ALA A 575 -6.29 -54.83 29.63
C ALA A 575 -6.77 -54.87 31.11
N LEU A 576 -7.30 -53.75 31.61
CA LEU A 576 -7.91 -53.67 32.94
C LEU A 576 -9.17 -54.49 33.02
N ALA A 577 -10.07 -54.41 32.03
CA ALA A 577 -11.31 -55.20 31.96
C ALA A 577 -11.01 -56.71 31.89
N GLU A 578 -10.02 -57.14 31.11
CA GLU A 578 -9.60 -58.54 31.06
C GLU A 578 -8.92 -59.00 32.35
N SER A 579 -8.13 -58.14 33.00
CA SER A 579 -7.52 -58.41 34.31
C SER A 579 -8.60 -58.61 35.40
N ASP A 580 -9.60 -57.73 35.41
CA ASP A 580 -10.75 -57.87 36.35
C ASP A 580 -11.55 -59.14 36.10
N SER A 581 -11.73 -59.54 34.84
CA SER A 581 -12.37 -60.82 34.47
C SER A 581 -11.59 -62.02 34.98
N ILE A 582 -10.24 -62.00 34.84
CA ILE A 582 -9.34 -63.03 35.33
C ILE A 582 -9.36 -63.08 36.87
N LEU A 583 -9.35 -61.92 37.55
CA LEU A 583 -9.44 -61.89 39.02
C LEU A 583 -10.78 -62.34 39.55
N LYS A 584 -11.90 -62.04 38.89
CA LYS A 584 -13.23 -62.51 39.20
C LYS A 584 -13.31 -64.05 39.09
N ASN A 585 -12.79 -64.62 38.00
CA ASN A 585 -12.72 -66.08 37.80
C ASN A 585 -11.83 -66.80 38.81
N LEU A 586 -10.82 -66.11 39.37
CA LEU A 586 -9.98 -66.61 40.45
C LEU A 586 -10.67 -66.57 41.83
N HIS A 587 -11.54 -65.55 42.06
CA HIS A 587 -12.23 -65.39 43.33
C HIS A 587 -13.40 -66.36 43.52
N ASP A 588 -14.06 -66.81 42.42
CA ASP A 588 -15.18 -67.68 42.44
C ASP A 588 -14.77 -69.20 42.62
N LYS A 589 -13.45 -69.47 42.63
CA LYS A 589 -12.93 -70.82 42.86
C LYS A 589 -12.33 -70.98 44.27
N SER A 590 -13.00 -71.70 45.17
CA SER A 590 -12.60 -71.87 46.58
C SER A 590 -11.41 -72.81 46.79
N GLN A 591 -10.81 -73.44 45.76
CA GLN A 591 -9.56 -74.22 45.81
C GLN A 591 -8.79 -74.08 44.49
N LEU A 592 -7.78 -73.25 44.48
CA LEU A 592 -6.88 -73.06 43.36
C LEU A 592 -5.74 -74.08 43.30
N LYS A 593 -5.64 -74.85 42.19
CA LYS A 593 -4.47 -75.69 41.94
C LYS A 593 -3.28 -74.88 41.46
N PRO A 594 -2.00 -75.25 41.83
CA PRO A 594 -0.84 -74.48 41.50
C PRO A 594 -0.63 -74.15 40.02
N HIS A 595 -1.09 -75.01 39.11
CA HIS A 595 -1.01 -74.78 37.67
C HIS A 595 -2.02 -73.72 37.16
N GLU A 596 -3.17 -73.55 37.80
CA GLU A 596 -4.17 -72.54 37.44
C GLU A 596 -3.70 -71.15 37.78
N VAL A 597 -2.93 -70.99 38.89
CA VAL A 597 -2.28 -69.70 39.27
C VAL A 597 -1.16 -69.36 38.30
N ILE A 598 -0.40 -70.32 37.82
CA ILE A 598 0.62 -70.15 36.82
C ILE A 598 0.03 -69.74 35.47
N ASP A 599 -1.08 -70.32 35.08
CA ASP A 599 -1.80 -70.05 33.84
C ASP A 599 -2.44 -68.65 33.87
N ALA A 600 -3.03 -68.27 35.01
CA ALA A 600 -3.59 -66.93 35.24
C ALA A 600 -2.48 -65.80 35.24
N LYS A 601 -1.33 -66.10 35.88
CA LYS A 601 -0.13 -65.25 35.78
C LYS A 601 0.40 -65.13 34.36
N GLY A 602 0.34 -66.22 33.59
CA GLY A 602 0.75 -66.26 32.18
C GLY A 602 -0.19 -65.45 31.30
N LYS A 603 -1.52 -65.46 31.57
CA LYS A 603 -2.50 -64.62 30.88
C LYS A 603 -2.34 -63.14 31.23
N LEU A 604 -2.19 -62.80 32.53
CA LEU A 604 -1.90 -61.41 32.96
C LEU A 604 -0.58 -60.84 32.36
N LYS A 605 0.43 -61.67 32.19
CA LYS A 605 1.70 -61.28 31.58
C LYS A 605 1.58 -61.02 30.07
N LYS A 606 0.59 -61.64 29.39
CA LYS A 606 0.30 -61.44 27.97
C LYS A 606 -0.51 -60.14 27.72
N LEU A 607 -1.16 -59.58 28.74
CA LEU A 607 -1.91 -58.33 28.68
C LEU A 607 -1.02 -57.06 28.73
N TYR A 608 0.29 -57.23 28.92
CA TYR A 608 1.19 -56.08 28.78
C TYR A 608 1.13 -55.58 27.34
N PRO A 609 0.70 -54.31 27.12
CA PRO A 609 0.61 -53.76 25.79
C PRO A 609 1.99 -53.70 25.15
N GLN A 610 2.24 -54.50 24.15
CA GLN A 610 3.41 -54.36 23.29
C GLN A 610 3.14 -53.25 22.27
N VAL A 611 3.41 -52.01 22.68
CA VAL A 611 3.34 -50.88 21.77
C VAL A 611 4.54 -50.96 20.83
N ASP A 612 4.31 -51.42 19.61
CA ASP A 612 5.34 -51.46 18.57
C ASP A 612 5.49 -50.10 17.93
N LEU A 613 6.19 -49.18 18.63
CA LEU A 613 6.51 -47.85 18.16
C LEU A 613 7.37 -47.83 16.88
N SER A 614 7.86 -49.00 16.43
CA SER A 614 8.68 -49.13 15.21
C SER A 614 7.90 -48.92 13.92
N LYS A 615 6.57 -49.05 13.95
CA LYS A 615 5.69 -48.87 12.78
C LYS A 615 5.22 -47.43 12.56
N ASN A 616 5.39 -46.54 13.55
CA ASN A 616 5.00 -45.16 13.41
C ASN A 616 5.99 -44.39 12.50
N LYS A 617 5.50 -43.92 11.35
CA LYS A 617 6.31 -43.21 10.33
C LYS A 617 6.94 -41.94 10.87
N VAL A 618 6.29 -41.26 11.81
CA VAL A 618 6.74 -39.97 12.40
C VAL A 618 7.90 -40.21 13.37
N LEU A 619 7.78 -41.23 14.27
CA LEU A 619 8.83 -41.62 15.19
C LEU A 619 10.05 -42.23 14.47
N ARG A 620 9.85 -42.89 13.35
CA ARG A 620 10.93 -43.41 12.48
C ARG A 620 11.73 -42.26 11.84
N LYS A 621 11.08 -41.14 11.47
CA LYS A 621 11.73 -39.93 10.97
C LYS A 621 12.50 -39.22 12.08
N ALA A 622 11.88 -39.03 13.25
CA ALA A 622 12.50 -38.40 14.42
C ALA A 622 13.72 -39.19 14.97
N LYS A 623 13.68 -40.54 14.93
CA LYS A 623 14.80 -41.37 15.37
C LYS A 623 15.98 -41.38 14.39
N LYS A 624 15.73 -41.18 13.08
CA LYS A 624 16.76 -40.98 12.09
C LYS A 624 17.46 -39.60 12.23
N GLU A 625 16.76 -38.65 12.81
CA GLU A 625 17.28 -37.27 13.03
C GLU A 625 18.00 -37.08 14.36
N LYS A 626 17.84 -37.99 15.35
CA LYS A 626 18.50 -37.91 16.65
C LYS A 626 19.87 -38.59 16.75
N ALA A 627 20.42 -39.14 15.68
CA ALA A 627 21.79 -39.57 15.64
C ALA A 627 22.70 -38.35 15.32
N ALA A 628 22.70 -37.36 16.20
CA ALA A 628 23.69 -36.29 16.19
C ALA A 628 25.04 -36.85 16.60
N ARG A 629 26.05 -36.68 15.75
CA ARG A 629 27.45 -36.96 16.11
C ARG A 629 27.86 -36.17 17.36
N ALA A 630 28.79 -36.67 18.11
CA ALA A 630 29.38 -35.91 19.24
C ALA A 630 29.92 -34.56 18.75
N PRO A 631 29.74 -33.48 19.56
CA PRO A 631 30.28 -32.16 19.25
C PRO A 631 31.79 -32.20 19.01
N ARG A 632 32.28 -31.39 18.09
CA ARG A 632 33.72 -31.24 17.79
C ARG A 632 34.09 -29.77 17.79
N VAL A 633 35.35 -29.48 18.05
CA VAL A 633 35.90 -28.13 17.90
C VAL A 633 35.73 -27.68 16.45
N GLY A 634 35.18 -26.49 16.26
CA GLY A 634 34.83 -25.93 14.95
C GLY A 634 33.37 -26.10 14.57
N ASP A 635 32.57 -26.81 15.36
CA ASP A 635 31.11 -26.94 15.05
C ASP A 635 30.37 -25.68 15.43
N ASP A 636 29.43 -25.29 14.55
CA ASP A 636 28.49 -24.21 14.80
C ASP A 636 27.38 -24.69 15.74
N ILE A 637 27.09 -23.85 16.74
CA ILE A 637 26.10 -24.13 17.77
C ILE A 637 25.08 -22.98 17.89
N ILE A 638 23.94 -23.32 18.49
CA ILE A 638 22.98 -22.31 19.00
C ILE A 638 22.93 -22.51 20.52
N VAL A 639 23.22 -21.45 21.27
CA VAL A 639 23.11 -21.46 22.73
C VAL A 639 21.64 -21.46 23.13
N THR A 640 21.23 -22.48 23.86
CA THR A 640 19.78 -22.75 24.14
C THR A 640 19.16 -21.62 24.98
N ALA A 641 19.92 -20.99 25.86
CA ALA A 641 19.44 -19.92 26.75
C ALA A 641 19.15 -18.59 26.04
N TYR A 642 19.83 -18.29 24.92
CA TYR A 642 19.79 -16.97 24.28
C TYR A 642 19.49 -17.03 22.81
N GLY A 643 19.37 -18.21 22.19
CA GLY A 643 19.11 -18.39 20.75
C GLY A 643 20.21 -17.86 19.83
N GLN A 644 21.36 -17.48 20.36
CA GLN A 644 22.48 -16.92 19.58
C GLN A 644 23.36 -18.00 18.99
N ARG A 645 23.84 -17.77 17.75
CA ARG A 645 24.80 -18.66 17.10
C ARG A 645 26.22 -18.40 17.62
N GLY A 646 26.99 -19.49 17.79
CA GLY A 646 28.38 -19.46 18.15
C GLY A 646 29.12 -20.65 17.52
N THR A 647 30.46 -20.68 17.66
CA THR A 647 31.31 -21.77 17.17
C THR A 647 32.13 -22.35 18.35
N LEU A 648 32.17 -23.67 18.45
CA LEU A 648 32.95 -24.35 19.48
C LEU A 648 34.47 -24.19 19.24
N THR A 649 35.19 -23.58 20.18
CA THR A 649 36.61 -23.27 20.01
C THR A 649 37.54 -24.28 20.70
N SER A 650 37.14 -24.82 21.84
CA SER A 650 37.94 -25.82 22.57
C SER A 650 37.05 -26.63 23.51
N GLN A 651 37.58 -27.80 23.96
CA GLN A 651 36.96 -28.60 25.01
C GLN A 651 37.88 -28.59 26.24
N ALA A 652 37.35 -28.13 27.36
CA ALA A 652 38.08 -28.08 28.63
C ALA A 652 38.18 -29.47 29.26
N LYS A 653 39.22 -29.70 30.10
CA LYS A 653 39.47 -30.99 30.77
C LYS A 653 38.35 -31.48 31.70
N ASN A 654 37.42 -30.58 32.06
CA ASN A 654 36.23 -30.86 32.88
C ASN A 654 35.01 -31.27 32.08
N GLY A 655 35.15 -31.48 30.76
CA GLY A 655 34.04 -31.90 29.87
C GLY A 655 33.16 -30.75 29.31
N ASN A 656 33.39 -29.50 29.76
CA ASN A 656 32.71 -28.33 29.26
C ASN A 656 33.30 -27.86 27.91
N TRP A 657 32.53 -27.12 27.12
CA TRP A 657 32.94 -26.59 25.83
C TRP A 657 33.12 -25.08 25.91
N GLU A 658 34.20 -24.58 25.34
CA GLU A 658 34.37 -23.15 25.11
C GLU A 658 33.80 -22.82 23.72
N ALA A 659 32.97 -21.82 23.68
CA ALA A 659 32.32 -21.35 22.44
C ALA A 659 32.51 -19.84 22.27
N GLN A 660 32.74 -19.43 21.05
CA GLN A 660 32.72 -18.03 20.64
C GLN A 660 31.34 -17.68 20.14
N VAL A 661 30.64 -16.80 20.85
CA VAL A 661 29.31 -16.30 20.49
C VAL A 661 29.44 -14.81 20.18
N GLY A 662 29.50 -14.47 18.90
CA GLY A 662 29.83 -13.11 18.47
C GLY A 662 31.24 -12.70 18.94
N LEU A 663 31.34 -11.62 19.70
CA LEU A 663 32.62 -11.14 20.27
C LEU A 663 32.96 -11.72 21.66
N ILE A 664 32.07 -12.54 22.23
CA ILE A 664 32.23 -13.05 23.63
C ILE A 664 32.60 -14.53 23.58
N LYS A 665 33.62 -14.90 24.37
CA LYS A 665 33.96 -16.30 24.67
C LYS A 665 33.24 -16.73 25.94
N MET A 666 32.52 -17.87 25.88
CA MET A 666 31.79 -18.42 27.02
C MET A 666 32.01 -19.93 27.13
N THR A 667 31.91 -20.42 28.35
CA THR A 667 32.00 -21.85 28.64
C THR A 667 30.59 -22.43 28.77
N LEU A 668 30.30 -23.47 28.01
CA LEU A 668 28.96 -24.08 27.91
C LEU A 668 29.06 -25.57 28.28
N LYS A 669 28.06 -26.09 28.98
CA LYS A 669 27.87 -27.54 29.15
C LYS A 669 27.25 -28.15 27.89
N ALA A 670 27.37 -29.46 27.75
CA ALA A 670 26.87 -30.17 26.56
C ALA A 670 25.35 -30.10 26.37
N ASP A 671 24.59 -29.75 27.40
CA ASP A 671 23.14 -29.58 27.42
C ASP A 671 22.69 -28.13 27.17
N GLU A 672 23.62 -27.17 27.20
CA GLU A 672 23.33 -25.74 27.05
C GLU A 672 23.39 -25.25 25.59
N PHE A 673 23.72 -26.11 24.65
CA PHE A 673 23.76 -25.77 23.23
C PHE A 673 23.22 -26.90 22.32
N THR A 674 22.75 -26.52 21.19
CA THR A 674 22.37 -27.44 20.10
C THR A 674 23.28 -27.26 18.91
N LEU A 675 23.75 -28.36 18.32
CA LEU A 675 24.53 -28.31 17.08
C LEU A 675 23.66 -27.80 15.95
N VAL A 676 24.07 -26.71 15.30
CA VAL A 676 23.51 -26.31 14.03
C VAL A 676 23.98 -27.37 13.04
N ARG A 677 23.07 -28.09 12.37
CA ARG A 677 23.44 -28.92 11.24
C ARG A 677 24.23 -28.06 10.28
N ALA A 678 25.51 -28.40 10.06
CA ALA A 678 26.17 -27.95 8.84
C ALA A 678 25.20 -28.20 7.71
N GLN A 679 24.85 -27.18 6.92
CA GLN A 679 24.10 -27.37 5.70
C GLN A 679 24.78 -28.53 4.99
N ALA A 680 24.07 -29.65 4.87
CA ALA A 680 24.55 -30.77 4.08
C ALA A 680 24.94 -30.15 2.76
N GLU A 681 26.20 -30.34 2.37
CA GLU A 681 26.72 -29.98 1.05
C GLU A 681 25.59 -30.14 0.05
N ALA A 682 25.23 -29.06 -0.63
CA ALA A 682 24.18 -29.05 -1.62
C ALA A 682 24.45 -30.19 -2.57
N GLN A 683 23.64 -31.24 -2.52
CA GLN A 683 23.73 -32.34 -3.46
C GLN A 683 23.50 -31.72 -4.83
N GLN A 684 24.57 -31.61 -5.59
CA GLN A 684 24.51 -31.31 -7.03
C GLN A 684 23.53 -32.27 -7.68
N PRO A 685 22.67 -31.79 -8.59
CA PRO A 685 21.74 -32.68 -9.29
C PRO A 685 22.51 -33.75 -10.03
N LYS A 686 22.20 -35.02 -9.79
CA LYS A 686 22.77 -36.18 -10.47
C LYS A 686 22.61 -36.02 -11.97
N LYS A 687 23.68 -35.63 -12.67
CA LYS A 687 23.79 -35.77 -14.12
C LYS A 687 23.86 -37.26 -14.43
N LYS A 688 22.98 -37.71 -15.33
CA LYS A 688 23.02 -39.05 -15.92
C LYS A 688 24.44 -39.35 -16.43
N GLN A 689 25.03 -40.46 -15.93
CA GLN A 689 26.31 -40.96 -16.41
C GLN A 689 26.15 -41.45 -17.84
N ILE A 690 26.87 -40.82 -18.75
CA ILE A 690 27.26 -41.44 -20.01
C ILE A 690 28.68 -41.96 -19.80
N ASN A 691 28.84 -43.29 -19.83
CA ASN A 691 30.12 -43.97 -19.72
C ASN A 691 31.00 -43.59 -20.92
N VAL A 692 32.08 -42.87 -20.71
CA VAL A 692 33.24 -42.90 -21.60
C VAL A 692 34.49 -43.15 -20.75
N VAL A 693 35.05 -44.32 -20.92
CA VAL A 693 36.31 -44.76 -20.34
C VAL A 693 37.45 -43.96 -20.97
N LYS A 694 38.18 -43.16 -20.18
CA LYS A 694 39.59 -42.80 -20.45
C LYS A 694 40.38 -42.59 -19.17
N LYS A 695 41.56 -43.16 -19.18
CA LYS A 695 42.55 -43.35 -18.14
C LYS A 695 42.99 -42.07 -17.44
N ALA A 696 43.15 -42.21 -16.16
CA ALA A 696 43.68 -41.21 -15.23
C ALA A 696 45.12 -40.81 -15.50
N LYS A 697 45.40 -39.49 -15.39
CA LYS A 697 46.68 -38.98 -14.90
C LYS A 697 46.35 -38.00 -13.78
N LYS A 698 46.92 -38.26 -12.59
CA LYS A 698 46.86 -37.41 -11.42
C LYS A 698 47.47 -36.04 -11.76
N SER A 699 46.72 -34.94 -11.55
CA SER A 699 47.30 -33.63 -11.26
C SER A 699 46.51 -32.98 -10.15
N SER A 700 47.16 -32.79 -9.06
CA SER A 700 46.73 -32.02 -7.87
C SER A 700 46.66 -30.55 -8.28
N GLY A 701 45.49 -29.88 -8.13
CA GLY A 701 45.37 -28.44 -8.33
C GLY A 701 43.92 -27.97 -8.17
N GLY A 702 43.60 -27.38 -7.00
CA GLY A 702 42.41 -26.57 -6.78
C GLY A 702 42.42 -25.29 -7.62
N PRO A 703 41.33 -24.48 -7.68
CA PRO A 703 41.31 -23.23 -8.43
C PRO A 703 42.40 -22.29 -7.89
N ARG A 704 43.33 -21.88 -8.78
CA ARG A 704 44.42 -20.95 -8.48
C ARG A 704 44.00 -19.55 -8.91
N ALA A 705 44.18 -18.56 -8.03
CA ALA A 705 44.07 -17.16 -8.40
C ALA A 705 45.24 -16.75 -9.31
N ARG A 706 44.97 -15.91 -10.28
CA ARG A 706 45.95 -15.52 -11.31
C ARG A 706 46.02 -14.01 -11.41
N LEU A 707 47.24 -13.43 -11.35
CA LEU A 707 47.51 -12.01 -11.57
C LEU A 707 48.29 -11.85 -12.89
N ASP A 708 47.90 -10.90 -13.74
CA ASP A 708 48.57 -10.59 -15.01
C ASP A 708 49.18 -9.19 -14.94
N LEU A 709 50.53 -9.15 -14.97
CA LEU A 709 51.36 -7.95 -14.88
C LEU A 709 51.97 -7.53 -16.22
N ARG A 710 51.58 -8.18 -17.33
CA ARG A 710 52.13 -7.88 -18.65
C ARG A 710 51.72 -6.48 -19.12
N GLY A 711 52.71 -5.74 -19.64
CA GLY A 711 52.49 -4.40 -20.18
C GLY A 711 52.42 -3.28 -19.15
N LYS A 712 52.54 -3.60 -17.84
CA LYS A 712 52.49 -2.61 -16.78
C LYS A 712 53.87 -1.98 -16.48
N ARG A 713 53.86 -0.77 -15.92
CA ARG A 713 55.07 -0.09 -15.48
C ARG A 713 55.53 -0.70 -14.16
N TYR A 714 56.82 -0.57 -13.82
CA TYR A 714 57.43 -1.18 -12.64
C TYR A 714 56.69 -0.87 -11.34
N GLU A 715 56.39 0.40 -11.08
CA GLU A 715 55.72 0.84 -9.84
C GLU A 715 54.29 0.30 -9.75
N GLU A 716 53.55 0.33 -10.80
CA GLU A 716 52.16 -0.17 -10.91
C GLU A 716 52.13 -1.71 -10.70
N ALA A 717 53.03 -2.42 -11.36
CA ALA A 717 53.14 -3.87 -11.24
C ALA A 717 53.46 -4.32 -9.82
N MET A 718 54.29 -3.57 -9.09
CA MET A 718 54.66 -3.88 -7.71
C MET A 718 53.54 -3.58 -6.71
N GLN A 719 52.75 -2.50 -6.91
CA GLN A 719 51.59 -2.21 -6.07
C GLN A 719 50.47 -3.25 -6.25
N GLU A 720 50.20 -3.66 -7.48
CA GLU A 720 49.20 -4.71 -7.71
C GLU A 720 49.66 -6.09 -7.21
N LEU A 721 50.94 -6.39 -7.31
CA LEU A 721 51.50 -7.64 -6.75
C LEU A 721 51.31 -7.70 -5.25
N ASP A 722 51.60 -6.61 -4.55
CA ASP A 722 51.47 -6.50 -3.10
C ASP A 722 50.00 -6.69 -2.64
N ALA A 723 49.08 -5.92 -3.26
CA ALA A 723 47.65 -6.04 -3.01
C ALA A 723 47.08 -7.44 -3.32
N PHE A 724 47.57 -8.08 -4.40
CA PHE A 724 47.14 -9.41 -4.78
C PHE A 724 47.60 -10.50 -3.80
N ILE A 725 48.87 -10.44 -3.33
CA ILE A 725 49.38 -11.38 -2.33
C ILE A 725 48.63 -11.23 -1.02
N ASP A 726 48.37 -9.99 -0.56
CA ASP A 726 47.55 -9.75 0.64
C ASP A 726 46.13 -10.29 0.52
N GLN A 727 45.48 -10.08 -0.64
CA GLN A 727 44.15 -10.60 -0.90
C GLN A 727 44.15 -12.14 -0.97
N ALA A 728 45.15 -12.75 -1.54
CA ALA A 728 45.31 -14.21 -1.59
C ALA A 728 45.49 -14.82 -0.20
N LEU A 729 46.23 -14.14 0.68
CA LEU A 729 46.41 -14.53 2.08
C LEU A 729 45.11 -14.40 2.88
N LEU A 730 44.36 -13.30 2.71
CA LEU A 730 43.07 -13.10 3.35
C LEU A 730 42.03 -14.16 2.93
N ASN A 731 42.13 -14.66 1.70
CA ASN A 731 41.27 -15.72 1.19
C ASN A 731 41.80 -17.14 1.44
N ASN A 732 42.85 -17.30 2.27
CA ASN A 732 43.48 -18.57 2.59
C ASN A 732 43.87 -19.40 1.34
N MET A 733 44.37 -18.75 0.30
CA MET A 733 44.82 -19.43 -0.90
C MET A 733 46.22 -20.02 -0.67
N SER A 734 46.38 -21.29 -0.96
CA SER A 734 47.64 -21.99 -0.80
C SER A 734 48.63 -21.79 -1.96
N GLN A 735 48.12 -21.38 -3.14
CA GLN A 735 48.94 -21.22 -4.35
C GLN A 735 48.33 -20.16 -5.30
N VAL A 736 49.19 -19.31 -5.89
CA VAL A 736 48.81 -18.25 -6.84
C VAL A 736 49.74 -18.24 -8.03
N ASP A 737 49.21 -17.86 -9.19
CA ASP A 737 49.95 -17.73 -10.45
C ASP A 737 50.15 -16.24 -10.77
N ILE A 738 51.36 -15.80 -11.04
CA ILE A 738 51.72 -14.42 -11.36
C ILE A 738 52.35 -14.39 -12.78
N ILE A 739 51.66 -13.77 -13.71
CA ILE A 739 52.09 -13.68 -15.12
C ILE A 739 52.76 -12.32 -15.31
N HIS A 740 54.07 -12.33 -15.53
CA HIS A 740 54.86 -11.12 -15.79
C HIS A 740 55.42 -11.03 -17.19
N GLY A 741 55.24 -12.08 -18.01
CA GLY A 741 55.79 -12.15 -19.34
C GLY A 741 57.32 -12.36 -19.37
N ILE A 742 57.88 -12.55 -20.57
CA ILE A 742 59.31 -12.77 -20.76
C ILE A 742 60.05 -11.45 -21.02
N GLY A 743 59.47 -10.51 -21.75
CA GLY A 743 59.93 -9.14 -22.10
C GLY A 743 61.44 -8.86 -21.83
N THR A 744 61.73 -7.65 -21.31
CA THR A 744 63.10 -7.26 -20.92
C THR A 744 63.58 -7.89 -19.58
N GLY A 745 62.73 -8.64 -18.91
CA GLY A 745 62.99 -9.30 -17.66
C GLY A 745 62.84 -8.41 -16.40
N VAL A 746 62.68 -7.12 -16.51
CA VAL A 746 62.59 -6.16 -15.38
C VAL A 746 61.50 -6.51 -14.39
N ILE A 747 60.29 -6.78 -14.87
CA ILE A 747 59.12 -7.12 -14.00
C ILE A 747 59.32 -8.53 -13.41
N ARG A 748 59.82 -9.50 -14.19
CA ARG A 748 60.12 -10.84 -13.72
C ARG A 748 61.09 -10.82 -12.54
N ASP A 749 62.20 -10.07 -12.69
CA ASP A 749 63.24 -9.97 -11.63
C ASP A 749 62.70 -9.22 -10.39
N ALA A 750 61.83 -8.23 -10.61
CA ALA A 750 61.15 -7.53 -9.51
C ALA A 750 60.19 -8.45 -8.74
N VAL A 751 59.35 -9.23 -9.43
CA VAL A 751 58.47 -10.23 -8.86
C VAL A 751 59.22 -11.26 -8.07
N THR A 752 60.33 -11.81 -8.65
CA THR A 752 61.18 -12.79 -8.00
C THR A 752 61.82 -12.22 -6.72
N LYS A 753 62.30 -10.97 -6.78
CA LYS A 753 62.90 -10.28 -5.62
C LYS A 753 61.88 -9.97 -4.53
N TYR A 754 60.64 -9.60 -4.91
CA TYR A 754 59.53 -9.38 -3.99
C TYR A 754 59.14 -10.69 -3.28
N LEU A 755 58.85 -11.77 -4.04
CA LEU A 755 58.40 -13.04 -3.47
C LEU A 755 59.48 -13.66 -2.52
N ARG A 756 60.79 -13.46 -2.79
CA ARG A 756 61.87 -13.91 -1.91
C ARG A 756 61.90 -13.19 -0.58
N ARG A 757 61.40 -11.97 -0.52
CA ARG A 757 61.41 -11.14 0.70
C ARG A 757 60.11 -11.20 1.46
N HIS A 758 59.05 -11.67 0.85
CA HIS A 758 57.73 -11.65 1.43
C HIS A 758 57.56 -12.75 2.51
N ARG A 759 57.12 -12.36 3.72
CA ARG A 759 57.11 -13.18 4.93
C ARG A 759 56.19 -14.41 4.86
N HIS A 760 55.16 -14.36 4.03
CA HIS A 760 54.14 -15.40 3.88
C HIS A 760 54.25 -16.19 2.58
N VAL A 761 55.33 -16.07 1.84
CA VAL A 761 55.63 -16.90 0.65
C VAL A 761 56.60 -18.02 1.09
N LYS A 762 56.13 -19.27 1.02
CA LYS A 762 56.93 -20.45 1.39
C LYS A 762 57.90 -20.87 0.29
N SER A 763 57.45 -20.85 -0.93
CA SER A 763 58.26 -21.19 -2.12
C SER A 763 57.65 -20.58 -3.37
N PHE A 764 58.47 -20.39 -4.38
CA PHE A 764 58.02 -19.97 -5.72
C PHE A 764 58.89 -20.62 -6.79
N GLU A 765 58.29 -20.93 -7.94
CA GLU A 765 58.94 -21.55 -9.07
C GLU A 765 58.31 -21.04 -10.39
N TYR A 766 59.03 -21.18 -11.49
CA TYR A 766 58.47 -20.88 -12.80
C TYR A 766 57.42 -21.93 -13.20
N ALA A 767 56.39 -21.49 -13.86
CA ALA A 767 55.36 -22.38 -14.37
C ALA A 767 55.91 -23.38 -15.39
N PRO A 768 55.33 -24.59 -15.52
CA PRO A 768 55.68 -25.51 -16.62
C PRO A 768 55.50 -24.85 -18.00
N GLN A 769 56.24 -25.30 -19.01
CA GLN A 769 56.18 -24.72 -20.35
C GLN A 769 54.76 -24.68 -20.95
N SER A 770 53.90 -25.65 -20.58
CA SER A 770 52.49 -25.71 -20.97
C SER A 770 51.60 -24.68 -20.27
N ALA A 771 52.10 -24.01 -19.21
CA ALA A 771 51.38 -23.06 -18.38
C ALA A 771 51.99 -21.66 -18.36
N GLY A 772 52.88 -21.32 -19.33
CA GLY A 772 53.48 -20.01 -19.46
C GLY A 772 54.99 -19.95 -19.25
N GLY A 773 55.64 -21.05 -18.84
CA GLY A 773 57.11 -21.19 -18.71
C GLY A 773 57.73 -20.10 -17.82
N SER A 774 58.89 -19.57 -18.27
CA SER A 774 59.61 -18.48 -17.58
C SER A 774 58.91 -17.11 -17.60
N GLY A 775 57.71 -17.00 -18.22
CA GLY A 775 56.86 -15.81 -18.21
C GLY A 775 55.78 -15.79 -17.15
N CYS A 776 55.68 -16.88 -16.35
CA CYS A 776 54.74 -17.00 -15.21
C CYS A 776 55.45 -17.61 -14.00
N THR A 777 55.26 -17.06 -12.83
CA THR A 777 55.75 -17.57 -11.55
C THR A 777 54.61 -18.06 -10.69
N ILE A 778 54.71 -19.28 -10.19
CA ILE A 778 53.75 -19.88 -9.24
C ILE A 778 54.35 -19.69 -7.85
N ALA A 779 53.59 -19.01 -6.98
CA ALA A 779 53.96 -18.81 -5.58
C ALA A 779 53.08 -19.63 -4.64
N THR A 780 53.68 -20.32 -3.70
CA THR A 780 53.02 -21.06 -2.61
C THR A 780 53.03 -20.19 -1.37
N LEU A 781 51.84 -19.90 -0.84
CA LEU A 781 51.60 -19.05 0.31
C LEU A 781 51.32 -19.91 1.57
N GLY A 782 51.61 -19.35 2.76
CA GLY A 782 51.31 -20.05 3.99
C GLY A 782 51.98 -19.56 5.25
#